data_eba418431c4bfa7e87d7d52dc1e1a84f
#
_entry.id   eba418431c4bfa7e87d7d52dc1e1a84f
#
_cell.length_a   1.000
_cell.length_b   1.000
_cell.length_c   1.000
_cell.angle_alpha   90.00
_cell.angle_beta   90.00
_cell.angle_gamma   90.00
#
_symmetry.space_group_name_H-M   'P 1'
#
loop_
_entity.id
_entity.type
_entity.pdbx_description
1 polymer ?
#
loop_
_entity_poly.entity_id
_entity_poly.type
_entity_poly.pdbx_seq_one_letter_code
_entity_poly.pdbx_strand_id
1 'polypeptide(L)'
;PVGSIEVALTPERLNYLVRRTEFAASWGFSAEMLSPEECANLNPLLDPTTFIGGFHTTGEGIGKALRGAQAQGERAQSNGATFIGNTTVTGIETVGSKVTGVRTATGVIPADLVVIAAGGWGSSIASTAGVTLPLVSMEHQYAVTEPVSVLAKGRDGDASVPFVRIYEAGTYVRDEGDKAGIGSFNHRALPVSDSDMVNNAANLEDPSKLPFTQVDWDQAWVETLEVMPVLSGLKYEQAYNGVFPYSADGFPLMGPAPSVDGLWILECLWATHSIGAARSLAQAICGIAPDIDFAPADLTRFDDAELVPADFAQRCDNAYIDTYAIHHPAEPSTSPRGVRMSPFYDEQENLGAAFFDTSAWERPRWFESNAGLLAGLNVPARDAWSSKFWSPIAGAEHLKTREIAGIFDMTSLRRINVTGRDAAKFLNYAAARNVARGTGAVTYTMLLDHNGGIVSDVTISQLAEDRFFIGGNSPRDVVWLKSISAGYDVQIEDVTNGTTCIAVWGPQAREILAPITDTDLTNDTFKYFNAKETSVAGVAVTAVRVSYVGELGWELACNASAGSQLWNAVMAQANRVGAVPAGRSALTSLRLEKGYRAWGSDMSREDTPTSAGLDFAVRTDGEHLGLAAASARATTRRLRTLSLTDIETVPTIGQPIFMSGKNVGYITSAEFGWSVGHPVALGWLPAEINEGEVVQISCGGTTVNAVVAPDAVFDPTGSRIRV
;
A
#
# COMPACT_ATOMS: atom_id res chain seq x y z
N PRO A 1 -22.80 18.03 -9.18
CA PRO A 1 -21.41 18.33 -9.47
C PRO A 1 -21.27 19.80 -9.83
N VAL A 2 -20.27 20.47 -9.23
CA VAL A 2 -19.92 21.88 -9.49
C VAL A 2 -18.45 22.00 -9.92
N GLY A 3 -17.71 20.91 -9.88
CA GLY A 3 -16.28 20.87 -10.08
C GLY A 3 -15.48 21.18 -8.82
N SER A 4 -14.16 21.05 -8.93
CA SER A 4 -13.19 21.49 -7.92
C SER A 4 -12.00 22.18 -8.59
N ILE A 5 -11.37 23.06 -7.86
CA ILE A 5 -10.12 23.72 -8.23
C ILE A 5 -9.11 23.53 -7.09
N GLU A 6 -7.92 23.04 -7.42
CA GLU A 6 -6.80 22.93 -6.49
C GLU A 6 -5.73 23.93 -6.94
N VAL A 7 -5.47 24.97 -6.15
CA VAL A 7 -4.53 26.02 -6.53
C VAL A 7 -3.11 25.72 -6.07
N ALA A 8 -2.12 26.15 -6.84
CA ALA A 8 -0.70 26.07 -6.52
C ALA A 8 -0.14 27.44 -6.21
N LEU A 9 0.46 27.63 -5.04
CA LEU A 9 1.18 28.85 -4.67
C LEU A 9 2.67 28.73 -4.99
N THR A 10 3.17 27.51 -5.12
CA THR A 10 4.60 27.24 -5.36
C THR A 10 4.83 26.43 -6.65
N PRO A 11 6.00 26.56 -7.30
CA PRO A 11 6.35 25.71 -8.44
C PRO A 11 6.36 24.23 -8.13
N GLU A 12 6.73 23.84 -6.91
CA GLU A 12 6.71 22.44 -6.46
C GLU A 12 5.29 21.88 -6.46
N ARG A 13 4.33 22.65 -5.90
CA ARG A 13 2.91 22.29 -5.92
C ARG A 13 2.35 22.25 -7.35
N LEU A 14 2.70 23.21 -8.19
CA LEU A 14 2.26 23.20 -9.58
C LEU A 14 2.71 21.93 -10.31
N ASN A 15 3.97 21.53 -10.14
CA ASN A 15 4.49 20.29 -10.69
C ASN A 15 3.77 19.05 -10.13
N TYR A 16 3.41 19.06 -8.84
CA TYR A 16 2.61 18.01 -8.23
C TYR A 16 1.20 17.93 -8.86
N LEU A 17 0.54 19.07 -9.10
CA LEU A 17 -0.78 19.11 -9.74
C LEU A 17 -0.75 18.64 -11.21
N VAL A 18 0.32 18.93 -11.95
CA VAL A 18 0.54 18.36 -13.30
C VAL A 18 0.56 16.83 -13.23
N ARG A 19 1.28 16.24 -12.28
CA ARG A 19 1.30 14.78 -12.08
C ARG A 19 -0.06 14.22 -11.67
N ARG A 20 -0.86 14.96 -10.90
CA ARG A 20 -2.23 14.58 -10.56
C ARG A 20 -3.14 14.54 -11.77
N THR A 21 -2.94 15.42 -12.77
CA THR A 21 -3.65 15.35 -14.06
C THR A 21 -3.37 14.03 -14.77
N GLU A 22 -2.13 13.54 -14.70
CA GLU A 22 -1.74 12.24 -15.25
C GLU A 22 -2.43 11.08 -14.50
N PHE A 23 -2.42 11.09 -13.16
CA PHE A 23 -3.13 10.08 -12.37
C PHE A 23 -4.64 10.09 -12.65
N ALA A 24 -5.26 11.27 -12.76
CA ALA A 24 -6.67 11.37 -13.14
C ALA A 24 -6.94 10.68 -14.48
N ALA A 25 -6.08 10.90 -15.48
CA ALA A 25 -6.18 10.24 -16.77
C ALA A 25 -6.03 8.71 -16.68
N SER A 26 -5.12 8.19 -15.83
CA SER A 26 -4.96 6.74 -15.62
C SER A 26 -6.20 6.10 -15.00
N TRP A 27 -6.95 6.85 -14.20
CA TRP A 27 -8.21 6.41 -13.57
C TRP A 27 -9.46 6.68 -14.43
N GLY A 28 -9.27 7.25 -15.62
CA GLY A 28 -10.37 7.58 -16.53
C GLY A 28 -11.15 8.84 -16.16
N PHE A 29 -10.59 9.73 -15.32
CA PHE A 29 -11.19 11.02 -14.98
C PHE A 29 -10.65 12.12 -15.88
N SER A 30 -11.55 13.08 -16.22
CA SER A 30 -11.17 14.31 -16.91
C SER A 30 -10.67 15.34 -15.90
N ALA A 31 -9.43 15.78 -16.07
CA ALA A 31 -8.82 16.85 -15.31
C ALA A 31 -7.93 17.68 -16.24
N GLU A 32 -7.80 18.96 -15.91
CA GLU A 32 -7.01 19.91 -16.70
C GLU A 32 -6.27 20.92 -15.82
N MET A 33 -5.17 21.43 -16.32
CA MET A 33 -4.48 22.54 -15.71
C MET A 33 -5.05 23.86 -16.25
N LEU A 34 -5.33 24.79 -15.35
CA LEU A 34 -5.85 26.13 -15.65
C LEU A 34 -4.86 27.22 -15.27
N SER A 35 -4.89 28.33 -16.00
CA SER A 35 -4.23 29.58 -15.59
C SER A 35 -4.93 30.19 -14.37
N PRO A 36 -4.28 31.10 -13.63
CA PRO A 36 -4.91 31.82 -12.53
C PRO A 36 -6.20 32.54 -12.92
N GLU A 37 -6.24 33.18 -14.10
CA GLU A 37 -7.39 33.90 -14.62
C GLU A 37 -8.55 32.97 -14.92
N GLU A 38 -8.28 31.78 -15.50
CA GLU A 38 -9.31 30.78 -15.76
C GLU A 38 -9.90 30.25 -14.45
N CYS A 39 -9.06 30.02 -13.43
CA CYS A 39 -9.53 29.62 -12.09
C CYS A 39 -10.45 30.69 -11.46
N ALA A 40 -10.03 31.98 -11.50
CA ALA A 40 -10.79 33.10 -10.97
C ALA A 40 -12.12 33.33 -11.72
N ASN A 41 -12.16 33.05 -13.01
CA ASN A 41 -13.40 33.08 -13.81
C ASN A 41 -14.41 32.01 -13.38
N LEU A 42 -13.94 30.85 -12.90
CA LEU A 42 -14.78 29.76 -12.41
C LEU A 42 -15.21 29.97 -10.96
N ASN A 43 -14.36 30.56 -10.12
CA ASN A 43 -14.69 30.84 -8.72
C ASN A 43 -14.28 32.25 -8.34
N PRO A 44 -15.26 33.16 -8.09
CA PRO A 44 -15.03 34.59 -7.86
C PRO A 44 -14.41 34.92 -6.48
N LEU A 45 -14.17 33.93 -5.64
CA LEU A 45 -13.44 34.11 -4.36
C LEU A 45 -11.93 34.23 -4.59
N LEU A 46 -11.41 33.68 -5.70
CA LEU A 46 -9.99 33.62 -6.01
C LEU A 46 -9.45 34.95 -6.58
N ASP A 47 -8.31 35.38 -6.07
CA ASP A 47 -7.53 36.48 -6.68
C ASP A 47 -6.44 35.88 -7.58
N PRO A 48 -6.50 36.05 -8.93
CA PRO A 48 -5.54 35.42 -9.84
C PRO A 48 -4.10 35.94 -9.72
N THR A 49 -3.87 37.00 -8.93
CA THR A 49 -2.53 37.52 -8.71
C THR A 49 -1.76 36.81 -7.58
N THR A 50 -2.40 35.91 -6.84
CA THR A 50 -1.89 35.32 -5.60
C THR A 50 -1.39 33.88 -5.74
N PHE A 51 -1.67 33.21 -6.85
CA PHE A 51 -1.26 31.84 -7.14
C PHE A 51 -0.78 31.70 -8.60
N ILE A 52 -0.17 30.55 -8.95
CA ILE A 52 0.54 30.40 -10.24
C ILE A 52 -0.13 29.42 -11.20
N GLY A 53 -1.21 28.77 -10.80
CA GLY A 53 -2.01 27.85 -11.62
C GLY A 53 -2.92 26.99 -10.78
N GLY A 54 -3.80 26.24 -11.43
CA GLY A 54 -4.75 25.35 -10.76
C GLY A 54 -5.02 24.06 -11.53
N PHE A 55 -5.38 23.02 -10.78
CA PHE A 55 -5.90 21.75 -11.29
C PHE A 55 -7.41 21.75 -11.16
N HIS A 56 -8.11 21.49 -12.25
CA HIS A 56 -9.57 21.51 -12.31
C HIS A 56 -10.15 20.17 -12.70
N THR A 57 -11.20 19.75 -11.98
CA THR A 57 -12.02 18.60 -12.36
C THR A 57 -13.50 19.02 -12.43
N THR A 58 -14.15 18.68 -13.54
CA THR A 58 -15.59 19.00 -13.76
C THR A 58 -16.52 17.97 -13.11
N GLY A 59 -16.04 16.76 -12.87
CA GLY A 59 -16.81 15.64 -12.35
C GLY A 59 -17.03 15.65 -10.84
N GLU A 60 -16.24 16.42 -10.11
CA GLU A 60 -16.36 16.57 -8.67
C GLU A 60 -17.57 17.45 -8.26
N GLY A 61 -17.89 17.42 -6.99
CA GLY A 61 -18.99 18.21 -6.44
C GLY A 61 -19.11 18.09 -4.93
N ILE A 62 -20.11 18.75 -4.39
CA ILE A 62 -20.41 18.73 -2.97
C ILE A 62 -21.57 17.77 -2.71
N GLY A 63 -21.33 16.75 -1.88
CA GLY A 63 -22.35 15.83 -1.41
C GLY A 63 -23.04 16.35 -0.15
N LYS A 64 -24.37 16.35 -0.13
CA LYS A 64 -25.14 16.59 1.10
C LYS A 64 -25.27 15.29 1.86
N ALA A 65 -24.32 15.01 2.75
CA ALA A 65 -24.20 13.73 3.46
C ALA A 65 -25.49 13.32 4.18
N LEU A 66 -26.15 14.26 4.87
CA LEU A 66 -27.42 13.99 5.57
C LEU A 66 -28.53 13.54 4.61
N ARG A 67 -28.73 14.25 3.48
CA ARG A 67 -29.72 13.84 2.45
C ARG A 67 -29.37 12.50 1.83
N GLY A 68 -28.07 12.26 1.56
CA GLY A 68 -27.59 11.00 1.03
C GLY A 68 -27.88 9.83 1.98
N ALA A 69 -27.55 9.99 3.26
CA ALA A 69 -27.80 8.99 4.29
C ALA A 69 -29.31 8.72 4.47
N GLN A 70 -30.13 9.77 4.48
CA GLN A 70 -31.57 9.64 4.59
C GLN A 70 -32.16 8.86 3.39
N ALA A 71 -31.80 9.23 2.16
CA ALA A 71 -32.28 8.55 0.97
C ALA A 71 -31.86 7.08 0.91
N GLN A 72 -30.63 6.76 1.35
CA GLN A 72 -30.16 5.38 1.48
C GLN A 72 -30.94 4.62 2.55
N GLY A 73 -31.19 5.25 3.71
CA GLY A 73 -31.99 4.67 4.78
C GLY A 73 -33.41 4.34 4.33
N GLU A 74 -34.10 5.29 3.67
CA GLU A 74 -35.45 5.09 3.12
C GLU A 74 -35.47 3.94 2.09
N ARG A 75 -34.48 3.86 1.23
CA ARG A 75 -34.34 2.76 0.28
C ARG A 75 -34.07 1.43 0.97
N ALA A 76 -33.21 1.39 1.97
CA ALA A 76 -32.95 0.20 2.75
C ALA A 76 -34.22 -0.29 3.45
N GLN A 77 -35.00 0.60 4.07
CA GLN A 77 -36.28 0.28 4.68
C GLN A 77 -37.28 -0.31 3.65
N SER A 78 -37.35 0.27 2.45
CA SER A 78 -38.22 -0.24 1.40
C SER A 78 -37.83 -1.65 0.93
N ASN A 79 -36.58 -2.04 1.17
CA ASN A 79 -36.05 -3.38 0.90
C ASN A 79 -36.08 -4.30 2.15
N GLY A 80 -36.73 -3.89 3.23
CA GLY A 80 -36.93 -4.71 4.43
C GLY A 80 -35.94 -4.50 5.56
N ALA A 81 -35.05 -3.52 5.48
CA ALA A 81 -34.17 -3.18 6.60
C ALA A 81 -34.95 -2.51 7.74
N THR A 82 -34.60 -2.82 8.98
CA THR A 82 -35.16 -2.22 10.18
C THR A 82 -34.17 -1.26 10.81
N PHE A 83 -34.59 -0.01 11.07
CA PHE A 83 -33.79 0.98 11.79
C PHE A 83 -34.35 1.13 13.21
N ILE A 84 -33.51 0.94 14.21
CA ILE A 84 -33.84 1.09 15.62
C ILE A 84 -33.13 2.33 16.14
N GLY A 85 -33.83 3.43 16.15
CA GLY A 85 -33.32 4.72 16.66
C GLY A 85 -33.26 4.75 18.19
N ASN A 86 -32.55 5.75 18.74
CA ASN A 86 -32.40 5.99 20.17
C ASN A 86 -31.93 4.75 20.95
N THR A 87 -31.09 3.94 20.32
CA THR A 87 -30.58 2.66 20.88
C THR A 87 -29.09 2.69 20.91
N THR A 88 -28.50 3.01 22.05
CA THR A 88 -27.06 3.02 22.25
C THR A 88 -26.53 1.60 22.29
N VAL A 89 -25.60 1.29 21.39
CA VAL A 89 -24.81 0.04 21.43
C VAL A 89 -23.71 0.18 22.48
N THR A 90 -23.67 -0.78 23.40
CA THR A 90 -22.71 -0.80 24.51
C THR A 90 -21.63 -1.89 24.33
N GLY A 91 -21.74 -2.72 23.31
CA GLY A 91 -20.74 -3.74 22.99
C GLY A 91 -21.26 -4.84 22.07
N ILE A 92 -20.35 -5.74 21.77
CA ILE A 92 -20.61 -6.95 20.96
C ILE A 92 -20.66 -8.16 21.89
N GLU A 93 -21.64 -9.02 21.70
CA GLU A 93 -21.74 -10.31 22.40
C GLU A 93 -21.07 -11.41 21.59
N THR A 94 -20.21 -12.18 22.26
CA THR A 94 -19.52 -13.32 21.65
C THR A 94 -19.59 -14.56 22.52
N VAL A 95 -19.57 -15.72 21.88
CA VAL A 95 -19.36 -17.03 22.54
C VAL A 95 -18.13 -17.67 21.89
N GLY A 96 -17.05 -17.80 22.65
CA GLY A 96 -15.75 -18.12 22.09
C GLY A 96 -15.30 -16.99 21.14
N SER A 97 -14.91 -17.37 19.93
CA SER A 97 -14.55 -16.41 18.86
C SER A 97 -15.71 -16.05 17.92
N LYS A 98 -16.96 -16.35 18.27
CA LYS A 98 -18.10 -16.13 17.37
C LYS A 98 -19.05 -15.08 17.92
N VAL A 99 -19.48 -14.14 17.06
CA VAL A 99 -20.54 -13.17 17.37
C VAL A 99 -21.87 -13.88 17.63
N THR A 100 -22.60 -13.42 18.64
CA THR A 100 -23.95 -13.90 18.97
C THR A 100 -24.97 -12.76 19.09
N GLY A 101 -24.54 -11.50 19.09
CA GLY A 101 -25.44 -10.36 19.13
C GLY A 101 -24.76 -9.03 19.43
N VAL A 102 -25.60 -8.03 19.54
CA VAL A 102 -25.21 -6.65 19.89
C VAL A 102 -25.85 -6.29 21.23
N ARG A 103 -25.04 -5.83 22.19
CA ARG A 103 -25.48 -5.38 23.51
C ARG A 103 -25.94 -3.95 23.45
N THR A 104 -27.11 -3.69 24.01
CA THR A 104 -27.68 -2.35 24.16
C THR A 104 -28.07 -2.07 25.60
N ALA A 105 -28.43 -0.83 25.91
CA ALA A 105 -28.93 -0.48 27.25
C ALA A 105 -30.22 -1.22 27.64
N THR A 106 -30.98 -1.73 26.67
CA THR A 106 -32.28 -2.43 26.90
C THR A 106 -32.19 -3.94 26.75
N GLY A 107 -31.02 -4.48 26.47
CA GLY A 107 -30.79 -5.94 26.30
C GLY A 107 -29.95 -6.26 25.09
N VAL A 108 -29.86 -7.55 24.76
CA VAL A 108 -29.10 -8.04 23.63
C VAL A 108 -29.99 -8.25 22.41
N ILE A 109 -29.58 -7.75 21.28
CA ILE A 109 -30.19 -8.03 19.96
C ILE A 109 -29.39 -9.19 19.35
N PRO A 110 -29.99 -10.39 19.19
CA PRO A 110 -29.28 -11.53 18.63
C PRO A 110 -28.91 -11.29 17.15
N ALA A 111 -27.69 -11.65 16.79
CA ALA A 111 -27.22 -11.59 15.41
C ALA A 111 -26.06 -12.59 15.20
N ASP A 112 -26.05 -13.25 14.06
CA ASP A 112 -24.94 -14.15 13.64
C ASP A 112 -23.83 -13.39 12.92
N LEU A 113 -24.13 -12.17 12.45
CA LEU A 113 -23.21 -11.29 11.76
C LEU A 113 -23.45 -9.84 12.22
N VAL A 114 -22.38 -9.14 12.55
CA VAL A 114 -22.39 -7.73 12.97
C VAL A 114 -21.38 -6.94 12.16
N VAL A 115 -21.79 -5.76 11.69
CA VAL A 115 -20.89 -4.79 11.04
C VAL A 115 -20.75 -3.58 11.95
N ILE A 116 -19.55 -3.25 12.37
CA ILE A 116 -19.24 -2.00 13.06
C ILE A 116 -19.01 -0.92 12.00
N ALA A 117 -19.89 0.10 11.96
CA ALA A 117 -19.82 1.26 11.09
C ALA A 117 -20.19 2.50 11.92
N ALA A 118 -19.47 2.68 13.04
CA ALA A 118 -19.80 3.61 14.12
C ALA A 118 -18.91 4.87 14.14
N GLY A 119 -18.05 5.05 13.12
CA GLY A 119 -17.15 6.19 13.03
C GLY A 119 -16.22 6.29 14.23
N GLY A 120 -16.12 7.45 14.84
CA GLY A 120 -15.24 7.67 16.00
C GLY A 120 -15.55 6.80 17.22
N TRP A 121 -16.73 6.18 17.29
CA TRP A 121 -17.11 5.26 18.38
C TRP A 121 -16.74 3.80 18.10
N GLY A 122 -16.24 3.49 16.89
CA GLY A 122 -15.94 2.13 16.46
C GLY A 122 -14.91 1.43 17.35
N SER A 123 -13.84 2.13 17.78
CA SER A 123 -12.80 1.57 18.65
C SER A 123 -13.37 1.06 19.98
N SER A 124 -14.17 1.84 20.67
CA SER A 124 -14.76 1.47 21.94
C SER A 124 -15.73 0.28 21.83
N ILE A 125 -16.47 0.18 20.74
CA ILE A 125 -17.36 -0.96 20.46
C ILE A 125 -16.55 -2.22 20.12
N ALA A 126 -15.57 -2.13 19.21
CA ALA A 126 -14.74 -3.25 18.79
C ALA A 126 -13.93 -3.85 19.95
N SER A 127 -13.42 -2.99 20.86
CA SER A 127 -12.66 -3.42 22.03
C SER A 127 -13.45 -4.36 22.96
N THR A 128 -14.78 -4.26 23.01
CA THR A 128 -15.65 -5.17 23.80
C THR A 128 -15.63 -6.60 23.27
N ALA A 129 -15.25 -6.80 22.03
CA ALA A 129 -15.03 -8.12 21.41
C ALA A 129 -13.53 -8.49 21.32
N GLY A 130 -12.63 -7.71 21.96
CA GLY A 130 -11.19 -7.96 21.92
C GLY A 130 -10.53 -7.61 20.59
N VAL A 131 -11.16 -6.75 19.77
CA VAL A 131 -10.62 -6.30 18.48
C VAL A 131 -10.07 -4.90 18.63
N THR A 132 -8.80 -4.71 18.28
CA THR A 132 -8.15 -3.39 18.20
C THR A 132 -8.34 -2.81 16.81
N LEU A 133 -8.88 -1.59 16.73
CA LEU A 133 -8.92 -0.81 15.50
C LEU A 133 -7.84 0.26 15.57
N PRO A 134 -6.86 0.29 14.64
CA PRO A 134 -5.80 1.30 14.62
C PRO A 134 -6.33 2.62 14.04
N LEU A 135 -7.18 3.28 14.82
CA LEU A 135 -7.76 4.57 14.51
C LEU A 135 -7.76 5.49 15.73
N VAL A 136 -7.69 6.79 15.46
CA VAL A 136 -7.86 7.85 16.46
C VAL A 136 -8.86 8.87 15.90
N SER A 137 -9.81 9.29 16.72
CA SER A 137 -10.72 10.40 16.37
C SER A 137 -9.96 11.71 16.45
N MET A 138 -10.09 12.56 15.42
CA MET A 138 -9.42 13.86 15.30
C MET A 138 -10.44 14.98 15.20
N GLU A 139 -10.16 16.09 15.88
CA GLU A 139 -10.90 17.32 15.64
C GLU A 139 -10.47 17.95 14.31
N HIS A 140 -11.42 18.48 13.58
CA HIS A 140 -11.23 19.18 12.32
C HIS A 140 -12.03 20.48 12.30
N GLN A 141 -11.37 21.57 12.03
CA GLN A 141 -11.95 22.89 12.12
C GLN A 141 -12.79 23.25 10.90
N TYR A 142 -13.95 23.85 11.13
CA TYR A 142 -14.82 24.36 10.09
C TYR A 142 -15.49 25.65 10.53
N ALA A 143 -15.48 26.65 9.64
CA ALA A 143 -16.16 27.92 9.87
C ALA A 143 -17.00 28.33 8.65
N VAL A 144 -18.12 29.00 8.89
CA VAL A 144 -19.00 29.59 7.86
C VAL A 144 -19.03 31.10 8.06
N THR A 145 -18.73 31.86 7.01
CA THR A 145 -18.65 33.32 7.05
C THR A 145 -20.04 33.99 7.03
N GLU A 146 -20.08 35.28 7.32
CA GLU A 146 -21.14 36.18 6.88
C GLU A 146 -21.29 36.15 5.34
N PRO A 147 -22.41 36.64 4.76
CA PRO A 147 -22.60 36.67 3.32
C PRO A 147 -21.46 37.38 2.57
N VAL A 148 -20.97 36.73 1.50
CA VAL A 148 -19.91 37.24 0.64
C VAL A 148 -20.52 37.91 -0.58
N SER A 149 -20.18 39.15 -0.82
CA SER A 149 -20.84 39.98 -1.84
C SER A 149 -20.74 39.44 -3.28
N VAL A 150 -19.71 38.68 -3.58
CA VAL A 150 -19.46 38.11 -4.92
C VAL A 150 -20.15 36.76 -5.13
N LEU A 151 -20.67 36.12 -4.07
CA LEU A 151 -21.43 34.89 -4.18
C LEU A 151 -22.91 35.18 -4.46
N ALA A 152 -23.52 34.45 -5.35
CA ALA A 152 -24.90 34.66 -5.74
C ALA A 152 -25.88 34.30 -4.63
N LYS A 153 -26.79 35.21 -4.30
CA LYS A 153 -27.97 34.89 -3.48
C LYS A 153 -28.87 33.91 -4.26
N GLY A 154 -28.95 32.70 -3.79
CA GLY A 154 -30.08 32.05 -4.33
C GLY A 154 -30.15 30.61 -4.67
N ARG A 155 -29.59 29.71 -3.94
CA ARG A 155 -30.12 28.36 -3.80
C ARG A 155 -29.88 27.93 -2.37
N ASP A 156 -30.94 27.61 -1.62
CA ASP A 156 -30.84 27.20 -0.23
C ASP A 156 -29.69 26.23 0.04
N GLY A 157 -28.48 26.77 0.35
CA GLY A 157 -27.26 26.04 0.68
C GLY A 157 -26.75 25.09 -0.39
N ASP A 158 -27.10 25.24 -1.67
CA ASP A 158 -26.51 24.49 -2.77
C ASP A 158 -25.24 25.20 -3.29
N ALA A 159 -24.16 24.48 -3.48
CA ALA A 159 -22.96 25.00 -4.11
C ALA A 159 -23.23 25.36 -5.58
N SER A 160 -22.70 26.50 -6.01
CA SER A 160 -22.89 27.05 -7.36
C SER A 160 -21.59 27.24 -8.14
N VAL A 161 -20.46 27.22 -7.44
CA VAL A 161 -19.11 27.32 -8.00
C VAL A 161 -18.26 26.13 -7.63
N PRO A 162 -17.18 25.81 -8.39
CA PRO A 162 -16.24 24.78 -8.01
C PRO A 162 -15.67 25.07 -6.62
N PHE A 163 -15.61 24.07 -5.74
CA PHE A 163 -14.97 24.25 -4.47
C PHE A 163 -13.43 24.30 -4.64
N VAL A 164 -12.75 25.02 -3.75
CA VAL A 164 -11.31 25.30 -3.87
C VAL A 164 -10.55 24.60 -2.76
N ARG A 165 -9.40 24.01 -3.09
CA ARG A 165 -8.38 23.57 -2.12
C ARG A 165 -7.14 24.44 -2.27
N ILE A 166 -6.66 24.97 -1.14
CA ILE A 166 -5.43 25.74 -1.03
C ILE A 166 -4.49 24.89 -0.17
N TYR A 167 -3.72 24.04 -0.82
CA TYR A 167 -2.93 23.03 -0.12
C TYR A 167 -1.85 23.62 0.78
N GLU A 168 -1.17 24.71 0.36
CA GLU A 168 -0.15 25.37 1.17
C GLU A 168 -0.75 26.02 2.42
N ALA A 169 -1.96 26.54 2.33
CA ALA A 169 -2.72 27.05 3.49
C ALA A 169 -3.41 25.92 4.28
N GLY A 170 -3.36 24.69 3.80
CA GLY A 170 -4.04 23.56 4.41
C GLY A 170 -5.56 23.69 4.45
N THR A 171 -6.17 24.51 3.59
CA THR A 171 -7.59 24.84 3.65
C THR A 171 -8.36 24.40 2.41
N TYR A 172 -9.66 24.17 2.60
CA TYR A 172 -10.61 24.04 1.50
C TYR A 172 -11.78 24.99 1.72
N VAL A 173 -12.29 25.54 0.62
CA VAL A 173 -13.35 26.55 0.62
C VAL A 173 -14.44 26.14 -0.34
N ARG A 174 -15.68 26.24 0.11
CA ARG A 174 -16.88 26.01 -0.72
C ARG A 174 -17.91 27.12 -0.49
N ASP A 175 -18.76 27.35 -1.46
CA ASP A 175 -19.93 28.20 -1.23
C ASP A 175 -21.04 27.41 -0.49
N GLU A 176 -21.70 28.09 0.43
CA GLU A 176 -22.91 27.65 1.12
C GLU A 176 -24.02 28.69 0.87
N GLY A 177 -24.53 28.70 -0.36
CA GLY A 177 -25.40 29.77 -0.85
C GLY A 177 -24.63 31.06 -1.08
N ASP A 178 -24.91 32.11 -0.30
CA ASP A 178 -24.17 33.38 -0.38
C ASP A 178 -23.01 33.50 0.62
N LYS A 179 -22.65 32.43 1.32
CA LYS A 179 -21.59 32.37 2.33
C LYS A 179 -20.45 31.47 1.90
N ALA A 180 -19.29 31.61 2.53
CA ALA A 180 -18.16 30.71 2.36
C ALA A 180 -18.04 29.79 3.58
N GLY A 181 -18.05 28.48 3.34
CA GLY A 181 -17.70 27.43 4.30
C GLY A 181 -16.24 27.04 4.11
N ILE A 182 -15.46 27.08 5.18
CA ILE A 182 -14.00 26.88 5.14
C ILE A 182 -13.61 25.82 6.16
N GLY A 183 -12.90 24.78 5.72
CA GLY A 183 -12.31 23.79 6.61
C GLY A 183 -10.78 23.82 6.55
N SER A 184 -10.12 23.42 7.63
CA SER A 184 -8.67 23.49 7.75
C SER A 184 -8.04 22.22 8.29
N PHE A 185 -6.93 21.79 7.66
CA PHE A 185 -5.95 20.81 8.14
C PHE A 185 -4.66 21.49 8.64
N ASN A 186 -4.55 22.82 8.53
CA ASN A 186 -3.33 23.57 8.90
C ASN A 186 -3.30 23.87 10.41
N HIS A 187 -3.29 22.82 11.21
CA HIS A 187 -3.12 22.90 12.64
C HIS A 187 -2.50 21.59 13.17
N ARG A 188 -2.02 21.63 14.41
CA ARG A 188 -1.56 20.41 15.07
C ARG A 188 -2.66 19.35 15.11
N ALA A 189 -2.29 18.10 15.20
CA ALA A 189 -3.25 17.04 15.47
C ALA A 189 -3.97 17.32 16.81
N LEU A 190 -5.28 17.13 16.82
CA LEU A 190 -6.18 17.33 17.96
C LEU A 190 -6.91 16.01 18.24
N PRO A 191 -6.24 15.00 18.83
CA PRO A 191 -6.87 13.71 19.07
C PRO A 191 -7.93 13.81 20.16
N VAL A 192 -9.06 13.14 19.94
CA VAL A 192 -10.16 12.99 20.89
C VAL A 192 -10.09 11.60 21.50
N SER A 193 -10.08 11.50 22.83
CA SER A 193 -10.02 10.22 23.52
C SER A 193 -11.33 9.42 23.36
N ASP A 194 -11.24 8.08 23.43
CA ASP A 194 -12.43 7.22 23.39
C ASP A 194 -13.42 7.56 24.50
N SER A 195 -12.94 7.99 25.68
CA SER A 195 -13.81 8.43 26.78
C SER A 195 -14.57 9.71 26.46
N ASP A 196 -13.93 10.67 25.78
CA ASP A 196 -14.59 11.90 25.35
C ASP A 196 -15.59 11.63 24.23
N MET A 197 -15.27 10.71 23.30
CA MET A 197 -16.21 10.24 22.30
C MET A 197 -17.47 9.63 22.94
N VAL A 198 -17.32 8.79 23.97
CA VAL A 198 -18.45 8.20 24.71
C VAL A 198 -19.24 9.29 25.42
N ASN A 199 -18.58 10.27 26.03
CA ASN A 199 -19.26 11.40 26.69
C ASN A 199 -20.01 12.26 25.67
N ASN A 200 -19.43 12.53 24.51
CA ASN A 200 -20.03 13.30 23.43
C ASN A 200 -21.29 12.61 22.84
N ALA A 201 -21.35 11.28 22.87
CA ALA A 201 -22.54 10.53 22.46
C ALA A 201 -23.81 10.86 23.25
N ALA A 202 -23.69 11.48 24.44
CA ALA A 202 -24.80 11.99 25.22
C ALA A 202 -25.44 13.27 24.60
N ASN A 203 -24.72 13.98 23.73
CA ASN A 203 -25.25 15.08 22.94
C ASN A 203 -25.99 14.52 21.70
N LEU A 204 -27.28 14.34 21.81
CA LEU A 204 -28.11 13.75 20.75
C LEU A 204 -28.29 14.63 19.50
N GLU A 205 -28.04 15.95 19.62
CA GLU A 205 -28.19 16.89 18.50
C GLU A 205 -26.92 16.91 17.61
N ASP A 206 -25.74 17.07 18.22
CA ASP A 206 -24.48 17.22 17.51
C ASP A 206 -23.35 16.44 18.20
N PRO A 207 -23.37 15.10 18.22
CA PRO A 207 -22.43 14.29 19.00
C PRO A 207 -20.98 14.36 18.47
N SER A 208 -20.78 14.82 17.24
CA SER A 208 -19.48 14.96 16.58
C SER A 208 -19.02 16.41 16.42
N LYS A 209 -19.63 17.36 17.16
CA LYS A 209 -19.19 18.75 17.20
C LYS A 209 -18.63 19.11 18.56
N LEU A 210 -17.46 19.72 18.56
CA LEU A 210 -16.75 20.25 19.71
C LEU A 210 -16.60 21.77 19.61
N PRO A 211 -16.28 22.45 20.73
CA PRO A 211 -16.02 23.89 20.72
C PRO A 211 -14.89 24.27 19.77
N PHE A 212 -15.07 25.35 19.04
CA PHE A 212 -14.08 25.87 18.12
C PHE A 212 -12.82 26.36 18.84
N THR A 213 -11.63 25.99 18.36
CA THR A 213 -10.34 26.40 18.92
C THR A 213 -9.68 27.49 18.07
N GLN A 214 -9.90 28.73 18.41
CA GLN A 214 -9.43 29.89 17.64
C GLN A 214 -7.90 29.88 17.43
N VAL A 215 -7.13 29.50 18.44
CA VAL A 215 -5.65 29.48 18.36
C VAL A 215 -5.13 28.53 17.27
N ASP A 216 -5.83 27.46 17.02
CA ASP A 216 -5.47 26.45 15.99
C ASP A 216 -5.98 26.88 14.59
N TRP A 217 -6.87 27.87 14.52
CA TRP A 217 -7.46 28.38 13.28
C TRP A 217 -6.74 29.59 12.68
N ASP A 218 -6.19 30.46 13.52
CA ASP A 218 -5.71 31.80 13.10
C ASP A 218 -4.75 31.77 11.92
N GLN A 219 -3.81 30.81 11.90
CA GLN A 219 -2.83 30.68 10.83
C GLN A 219 -3.52 30.36 9.48
N ALA A 220 -4.39 29.33 9.49
CA ALA A 220 -5.12 28.90 8.30
C ALA A 220 -6.00 30.02 7.71
N TRP A 221 -6.60 30.82 8.58
CA TRP A 221 -7.41 31.94 8.15
C TRP A 221 -6.58 33.02 7.47
N VAL A 222 -5.45 33.42 8.07
CA VAL A 222 -4.55 34.43 7.47
C VAL A 222 -4.09 33.98 6.09
N GLU A 223 -3.62 32.73 5.95
CA GLU A 223 -3.14 32.19 4.68
C GLU A 223 -4.26 32.05 3.64
N THR A 224 -5.50 31.74 4.07
CA THR A 224 -6.66 31.73 3.18
C THR A 224 -6.98 33.12 2.62
N LEU A 225 -6.85 34.17 3.45
CA LEU A 225 -7.09 35.55 3.03
C LEU A 225 -6.04 36.06 2.02
N GLU A 226 -4.83 35.51 2.03
CA GLU A 226 -3.81 35.81 1.00
C GLU A 226 -4.26 35.39 -0.40
N VAL A 227 -5.01 34.31 -0.52
CA VAL A 227 -5.52 33.76 -1.79
C VAL A 227 -6.93 34.26 -2.12
N MET A 228 -7.73 34.56 -1.09
CA MET A 228 -9.11 35.01 -1.19
C MET A 228 -9.35 36.31 -0.42
N PRO A 229 -8.72 37.44 -0.83
CA PRO A 229 -8.81 38.71 -0.08
C PRO A 229 -10.24 39.28 0.00
N VAL A 230 -11.14 38.83 -0.85
CA VAL A 230 -12.57 39.20 -0.79
C VAL A 230 -13.26 38.78 0.52
N LEU A 231 -12.69 37.81 1.25
CA LEU A 231 -13.17 37.36 2.57
C LEU A 231 -12.66 38.24 3.72
N SER A 232 -11.76 39.21 3.47
CA SER A 232 -11.19 40.05 4.50
C SER A 232 -12.25 40.88 5.23
N GLY A 233 -12.15 40.90 6.56
CA GLY A 233 -13.07 41.65 7.43
C GLY A 233 -14.41 40.98 7.71
N LEU A 234 -14.69 39.83 7.11
CA LEU A 234 -15.88 39.03 7.43
C LEU A 234 -15.72 38.33 8.78
N LYS A 235 -16.85 38.15 9.48
CA LYS A 235 -16.93 37.37 10.70
C LYS A 235 -17.47 35.97 10.37
N TYR A 236 -17.35 35.06 11.33
CA TYR A 236 -17.99 33.74 11.25
C TYR A 236 -19.37 33.82 11.87
N GLU A 237 -20.39 33.33 11.16
CA GLU A 237 -21.71 33.08 11.73
C GLU A 237 -21.73 31.75 12.50
N GLN A 238 -20.96 30.78 12.07
CA GLN A 238 -20.76 29.48 12.71
C GLN A 238 -19.31 29.09 12.67
N ALA A 239 -18.81 28.51 13.76
CA ALA A 239 -17.49 27.90 13.81
C ALA A 239 -17.50 26.76 14.83
N TYR A 240 -16.90 25.62 14.50
CA TYR A 240 -16.84 24.43 15.36
C TYR A 240 -15.69 23.53 14.93
N ASN A 241 -15.30 22.63 15.83
CA ASN A 241 -14.44 21.51 15.50
C ASN A 241 -15.32 20.26 15.28
N GLY A 242 -15.35 19.74 14.06
CA GLY A 242 -15.97 18.45 13.76
C GLY A 242 -15.06 17.32 14.17
N VAL A 243 -15.60 16.15 14.51
CA VAL A 243 -14.79 14.96 14.87
C VAL A 243 -14.99 13.87 13.85
N PHE A 244 -13.89 13.29 13.38
CA PHE A 244 -13.90 12.11 12.52
C PHE A 244 -12.65 11.23 12.71
N PRO A 245 -12.76 9.91 12.48
CA PRO A 245 -11.68 8.98 12.74
C PRO A 245 -10.64 8.99 11.62
N TYR A 246 -9.36 8.91 12.01
CA TYR A 246 -8.22 8.65 11.17
C TYR A 246 -7.59 7.30 11.49
N SER A 247 -7.30 6.52 10.48
CA SER A 247 -6.52 5.29 10.62
C SER A 247 -5.02 5.57 10.56
N ALA A 248 -4.22 4.62 11.02
CA ALA A 248 -2.76 4.76 11.11
C ALA A 248 -2.04 4.94 9.76
N ASP A 249 -2.70 4.70 8.64
CA ASP A 249 -2.18 4.88 7.28
C ASP A 249 -3.08 5.77 6.41
N GLY A 250 -4.11 6.39 6.97
CA GLY A 250 -5.08 7.21 6.26
C GLY A 250 -6.06 6.45 5.37
N PHE A 251 -5.94 5.12 5.26
CA PHE A 251 -6.86 4.29 4.46
C PHE A 251 -8.04 3.80 5.29
N PRO A 252 -9.20 3.47 4.67
CA PRO A 252 -10.31 2.85 5.37
C PRO A 252 -9.91 1.58 6.12
N LEU A 253 -10.68 1.26 7.16
CA LEU A 253 -10.64 -0.02 7.85
C LEU A 253 -11.88 -0.81 7.44
N MET A 254 -11.75 -1.84 6.59
CA MET A 254 -12.91 -2.62 6.15
C MET A 254 -12.55 -4.09 5.94
N GLY A 255 -13.49 -4.96 6.27
CA GLY A 255 -13.32 -6.40 6.14
C GLY A 255 -13.71 -7.17 7.39
N PRO A 256 -13.52 -8.49 7.41
CA PRO A 256 -13.79 -9.31 8.59
C PRO A 256 -12.77 -9.04 9.70
N ALA A 257 -13.21 -9.07 10.95
CA ALA A 257 -12.32 -9.04 12.10
C ALA A 257 -11.54 -10.36 12.18
N PRO A 258 -10.18 -10.34 12.22
CA PRO A 258 -9.39 -11.57 12.11
C PRO A 258 -9.60 -12.59 13.23
N SER A 259 -10.00 -12.13 14.41
CA SER A 259 -10.12 -12.92 15.63
C SER A 259 -11.56 -13.26 16.05
N VAL A 260 -12.56 -12.70 15.34
CA VAL A 260 -13.98 -12.85 15.74
C VAL A 260 -14.85 -13.19 14.54
N ASP A 261 -15.28 -14.44 14.44
CA ASP A 261 -16.17 -14.90 13.39
C ASP A 261 -17.51 -14.16 13.41
N GLY A 262 -17.96 -13.69 12.25
CA GLY A 262 -19.20 -12.95 12.10
C GLY A 262 -19.10 -11.46 12.44
N LEU A 263 -17.93 -10.97 12.89
CA LEU A 263 -17.69 -9.54 13.08
C LEU A 263 -17.01 -8.93 11.85
N TRP A 264 -17.58 -7.85 11.34
CA TRP A 264 -17.07 -7.09 10.20
C TRP A 264 -16.89 -5.62 10.56
N ILE A 265 -15.94 -4.96 9.92
CA ILE A 265 -15.56 -3.57 10.17
C ILE A 265 -15.77 -2.73 8.91
N LEU A 266 -16.26 -1.50 9.09
CA LEU A 266 -16.41 -0.49 8.04
C LEU A 266 -16.21 0.90 8.66
N GLU A 267 -14.95 1.29 8.84
CA GLU A 267 -14.55 2.48 9.59
C GLU A 267 -13.57 3.37 8.81
N CYS A 268 -13.34 4.58 9.27
CA CYS A 268 -12.43 5.57 8.66
C CYS A 268 -12.75 5.86 7.20
N LEU A 269 -14.03 5.97 6.87
CA LEU A 269 -14.50 6.23 5.52
C LEU A 269 -14.81 7.72 5.32
N TRP A 270 -14.22 8.31 4.30
CA TRP A 270 -14.71 9.58 3.79
C TRP A 270 -16.09 9.39 3.16
N ALA A 271 -16.96 10.42 3.24
CA ALA A 271 -18.29 10.37 2.64
C ALA A 271 -18.25 9.97 1.15
N THR A 272 -17.20 10.39 0.44
CA THR A 272 -16.95 10.07 -0.98
C THR A 272 -16.70 8.59 -1.26
N HIS A 273 -16.12 7.86 -0.31
CA HIS A 273 -15.82 6.43 -0.45
C HIS A 273 -16.95 5.53 0.07
N SER A 274 -17.85 6.05 0.91
CA SER A 274 -18.79 5.28 1.73
C SER A 274 -19.68 4.34 0.91
N ILE A 275 -20.20 4.80 -0.22
CA ILE A 275 -21.14 4.01 -1.06
C ILE A 275 -20.42 2.83 -1.72
N GLY A 276 -19.25 3.07 -2.31
CA GLY A 276 -18.44 2.03 -2.96
C GLY A 276 -17.92 1.00 -1.96
N ALA A 277 -17.42 1.46 -0.82
CA ALA A 277 -16.94 0.61 0.26
C ALA A 277 -18.06 -0.27 0.85
N ALA A 278 -19.21 0.33 1.16
CA ALA A 278 -20.37 -0.41 1.69
C ALA A 278 -20.88 -1.47 0.69
N ARG A 279 -20.90 -1.15 -0.61
CA ARG A 279 -21.27 -2.09 -1.66
C ARG A 279 -20.31 -3.28 -1.72
N SER A 280 -19.00 -3.01 -1.76
CA SER A 280 -17.98 -4.06 -1.83
C SER A 280 -17.97 -4.94 -0.59
N LEU A 281 -18.16 -4.34 0.61
CA LEU A 281 -18.29 -5.10 1.84
C LEU A 281 -19.54 -6.00 1.84
N ALA A 282 -20.68 -5.46 1.41
CA ALA A 282 -21.93 -6.22 1.32
C ALA A 282 -21.81 -7.39 0.33
N GLN A 283 -21.13 -7.19 -0.81
CA GLN A 283 -20.83 -8.27 -1.76
C GLN A 283 -20.01 -9.37 -1.09
N ALA A 284 -18.94 -9.02 -0.37
CA ALA A 284 -18.09 -9.96 0.34
C ALA A 284 -18.87 -10.74 1.40
N ILE A 285 -19.70 -10.07 2.20
CA ILE A 285 -20.57 -10.69 3.21
C ILE A 285 -21.53 -11.70 2.58
N CYS A 286 -22.06 -11.39 1.40
CA CYS A 286 -22.97 -12.27 0.66
C CYS A 286 -22.25 -13.36 -0.15
N GLY A 287 -20.93 -13.49 -0.06
CA GLY A 287 -20.16 -14.45 -0.85
C GLY A 287 -20.07 -14.13 -2.34
N ILE A 288 -20.35 -12.87 -2.72
CA ILE A 288 -20.22 -12.35 -4.07
C ILE A 288 -18.83 -11.71 -4.21
N ALA A 289 -18.16 -11.92 -5.34
CA ALA A 289 -16.90 -11.24 -5.60
C ALA A 289 -17.09 -9.71 -5.56
N PRO A 290 -16.35 -8.99 -4.71
CA PRO A 290 -16.42 -7.54 -4.70
C PRO A 290 -15.99 -6.93 -6.03
N ASP A 291 -16.60 -5.81 -6.39
CA ASP A 291 -16.27 -5.09 -7.63
C ASP A 291 -14.83 -4.52 -7.61
N ILE A 292 -14.29 -4.30 -6.40
CA ILE A 292 -12.93 -3.80 -6.18
C ILE A 292 -12.21 -4.68 -5.16
N ASP A 293 -10.90 -4.82 -5.28
CA ASP A 293 -10.07 -5.41 -4.22
C ASP A 293 -9.95 -4.44 -3.04
N PHE A 294 -10.60 -4.75 -1.92
CA PHE A 294 -10.45 -3.97 -0.70
C PHE A 294 -9.38 -4.52 0.27
N ALA A 295 -8.59 -5.50 -0.16
CA ALA A 295 -7.49 -6.00 0.65
C ALA A 295 -6.52 -4.91 1.15
N PRO A 296 -6.25 -3.81 0.41
CA PRO A 296 -5.49 -2.67 0.95
C PRO A 296 -6.14 -1.98 2.15
N ALA A 297 -7.46 -2.13 2.34
CA ALA A 297 -8.22 -1.57 3.46
C ALA A 297 -8.53 -2.61 4.56
N ASP A 298 -8.14 -3.88 4.37
CA ASP A 298 -8.39 -4.96 5.34
C ASP A 298 -7.55 -4.78 6.61
N LEU A 299 -8.12 -5.09 7.78
CA LEU A 299 -7.43 -5.02 9.07
C LEU A 299 -6.16 -5.86 9.14
N THR A 300 -6.12 -6.97 8.39
CA THR A 300 -4.96 -7.87 8.35
C THR A 300 -3.74 -7.30 7.63
N ARG A 301 -3.84 -6.06 7.10
CA ARG A 301 -2.67 -5.35 6.56
C ARG A 301 -1.71 -4.89 7.65
N PHE A 302 -2.21 -4.68 8.87
CA PHE A 302 -1.39 -4.31 10.02
C PHE A 302 -0.80 -5.54 10.70
N ASP A 303 0.44 -5.40 11.13
CA ASP A 303 1.11 -6.36 11.99
C ASP A 303 0.82 -6.05 13.46
N ASP A 304 0.92 -7.03 14.35
CA ASP A 304 0.74 -6.81 15.79
C ASP A 304 1.63 -5.68 16.35
N ALA A 305 2.84 -5.51 15.80
CA ALA A 305 3.74 -4.44 16.17
C ALA A 305 3.21 -3.04 15.79
N GLU A 306 2.36 -2.95 14.76
CA GLU A 306 1.72 -1.69 14.33
C GLU A 306 0.44 -1.38 15.13
N LEU A 307 -0.04 -2.33 15.91
CA LEU A 307 -1.24 -2.19 16.75
C LEU A 307 -0.92 -1.74 18.19
N VAL A 308 0.34 -1.40 18.49
CA VAL A 308 0.72 -0.80 19.78
C VAL A 308 0.10 0.59 19.88
N PRO A 309 -0.71 0.89 20.94
CA PRO A 309 -1.53 2.11 20.99
C PRO A 309 -0.75 3.42 20.78
N ALA A 310 0.43 3.55 21.38
CA ALA A 310 1.27 4.76 21.24
C ALA A 310 1.77 4.94 19.80
N ASP A 311 2.15 3.85 19.12
CA ASP A 311 2.72 3.88 17.79
C ASP A 311 1.64 4.16 16.73
N PHE A 312 0.49 3.50 16.82
CA PHE A 312 -0.57 3.78 15.86
C PHE A 312 -1.21 5.16 16.08
N ALA A 313 -1.29 5.67 17.32
CA ALA A 313 -1.75 7.03 17.59
C ALA A 313 -0.84 8.04 16.89
N GLN A 314 0.47 7.89 17.02
CA GLN A 314 1.44 8.75 16.32
C GLN A 314 1.29 8.68 14.79
N ARG A 315 1.02 7.50 14.24
CA ARG A 315 0.76 7.34 12.80
C ARG A 315 -0.53 8.02 12.37
N CYS A 316 -1.59 7.94 13.19
CA CYS A 316 -2.85 8.66 12.94
C CYS A 316 -2.65 10.18 12.95
N ASP A 317 -1.87 10.71 13.91
CA ASP A 317 -1.52 12.13 13.97
C ASP A 317 -0.80 12.58 12.69
N ASN A 318 0.21 11.80 12.24
CA ASN A 318 0.92 12.08 11.01
C ASN A 318 -0.01 12.02 9.79
N ALA A 319 -0.84 10.99 9.67
CA ALA A 319 -1.80 10.84 8.57
C ALA A 319 -2.77 12.04 8.48
N TYR A 320 -3.15 12.60 9.63
CA TYR A 320 -3.96 13.83 9.68
C TYR A 320 -3.18 15.04 9.17
N ILE A 321 -1.97 15.27 9.71
CA ILE A 321 -1.12 16.41 9.36
C ILE A 321 -0.73 16.37 7.87
N ASP A 322 -0.41 15.19 7.37
CA ASP A 322 0.07 14.99 6.00
C ASP A 322 -1.05 14.92 4.95
N THR A 323 -2.32 15.16 5.32
CA THR A 323 -3.47 15.07 4.40
C THR A 323 -3.28 15.92 3.12
N TYR A 324 -2.64 17.09 3.25
CA TYR A 324 -2.37 18.00 2.13
C TYR A 324 -0.88 18.10 1.75
N ALA A 325 -0.05 17.22 2.28
CA ALA A 325 1.38 17.19 1.96
C ALA A 325 1.63 16.76 0.50
N ILE A 326 2.77 17.18 -0.02
CA ILE A 326 3.32 16.62 -1.26
C ILE A 326 4.07 15.35 -0.90
N HIS A 327 3.60 14.20 -1.36
CA HIS A 327 4.30 12.93 -1.19
C HIS A 327 5.22 12.67 -2.36
N HIS A 328 6.48 12.42 -2.07
CA HIS A 328 7.49 12.07 -3.06
C HIS A 328 7.63 10.55 -3.21
N PRO A 329 8.08 10.06 -4.37
CA PRO A 329 8.38 8.64 -4.53
C PRO A 329 9.35 8.15 -3.46
N ALA A 330 9.02 7.02 -2.86
CA ALA A 330 9.84 6.36 -1.86
C ALA A 330 10.15 7.22 -0.61
N GLU A 331 9.32 8.18 -0.26
CA GLU A 331 9.44 8.98 0.96
C GLU A 331 9.32 8.08 2.20
N PRO A 332 10.29 8.13 3.14
CA PRO A 332 10.21 7.37 4.37
C PRO A 332 9.25 8.06 5.35
N SER A 333 8.58 7.26 6.18
CA SER A 333 7.85 7.81 7.32
C SER A 333 8.80 8.52 8.27
N THR A 334 8.34 9.62 8.87
CA THR A 334 9.14 10.39 9.82
C THR A 334 9.10 9.79 11.23
N SER A 335 7.95 9.26 11.64
CA SER A 335 7.71 8.65 12.96
C SER A 335 6.45 7.78 12.96
N PRO A 336 6.32 6.79 13.87
CA PRO A 336 7.40 6.24 14.70
C PRO A 336 8.44 5.49 13.86
N ARG A 337 9.69 5.49 14.28
CA ARG A 337 10.80 4.79 13.63
C ARG A 337 11.42 3.80 14.61
N GLY A 338 12.16 2.80 14.11
CA GLY A 338 12.83 1.81 14.93
C GLY A 338 11.89 0.83 15.64
N VAL A 339 10.64 0.68 15.20
CA VAL A 339 9.66 -0.21 15.83
C VAL A 339 10.04 -1.67 15.63
N ARG A 340 10.47 -2.03 14.43
CA ARG A 340 10.98 -3.37 14.09
C ARG A 340 12.30 -3.25 13.35
N MET A 341 13.31 -3.92 13.86
CA MET A 341 14.66 -3.91 13.31
C MET A 341 15.15 -5.34 13.11
N SER A 342 15.97 -5.55 12.07
CA SER A 342 16.69 -6.81 11.92
C SER A 342 17.72 -6.97 13.04
N PRO A 343 18.12 -8.21 13.41
CA PRO A 343 19.12 -8.43 14.46
C PRO A 343 20.51 -7.81 14.15
N PHE A 344 20.74 -7.43 12.90
CA PHE A 344 21.99 -6.80 12.44
C PHE A 344 21.76 -5.35 11.96
N TYR A 345 20.74 -4.69 12.52
CA TYR A 345 20.43 -3.28 12.20
C TYR A 345 21.61 -2.35 12.49
N ASP A 346 22.26 -2.53 13.65
CA ASP A 346 23.40 -1.69 14.05
C ASP A 346 24.60 -1.86 13.09
N GLU A 347 24.84 -3.09 12.60
CA GLU A 347 25.85 -3.35 11.59
C GLU A 347 25.52 -2.66 10.25
N GLN A 348 24.25 -2.62 9.87
CA GLN A 348 23.80 -1.91 8.67
C GLN A 348 23.89 -0.39 8.85
N GLU A 349 23.54 0.13 10.02
CA GLU A 349 23.68 1.55 10.35
C GLU A 349 25.16 1.98 10.30
N ASN A 350 26.08 1.16 10.83
CA ASN A 350 27.53 1.40 10.76
C ASN A 350 28.07 1.40 9.30
N LEU A 351 27.38 0.73 8.36
CA LEU A 351 27.68 0.77 6.94
C LEU A 351 26.99 1.96 6.22
N GLY A 352 26.30 2.83 6.97
CA GLY A 352 25.59 3.98 6.44
C GLY A 352 24.33 3.60 5.67
N ALA A 353 23.57 2.63 6.14
CA ALA A 353 22.31 2.26 5.51
C ALA A 353 21.31 3.44 5.55
N ALA A 354 20.76 3.81 4.41
CA ALA A 354 19.63 4.70 4.30
C ALA A 354 18.34 3.91 4.50
N PHE A 355 17.75 4.00 5.70
CA PHE A 355 16.58 3.22 6.04
C PHE A 355 15.26 3.86 5.62
N PHE A 356 14.26 3.04 5.35
CA PHE A 356 12.84 3.38 5.27
C PHE A 356 12.02 2.31 5.98
N ASP A 357 10.83 2.66 6.43
CA ASP A 357 9.94 1.71 7.08
C ASP A 357 8.89 1.14 6.12
N THR A 358 8.54 -0.13 6.34
CA THR A 358 7.41 -0.80 5.71
C THR A 358 6.87 -1.83 6.70
N SER A 359 5.59 -1.78 7.03
CA SER A 359 4.97 -2.61 8.09
C SER A 359 5.80 -2.55 9.37
N ALA A 360 6.17 -1.32 9.74
CA ALA A 360 7.03 -0.98 10.88
C ALA A 360 8.47 -1.55 10.85
N TRP A 361 8.87 -2.28 9.83
CA TRP A 361 10.26 -2.75 9.67
C TRP A 361 11.16 -1.66 9.08
N GLU A 362 12.31 -1.43 9.72
CA GLU A 362 13.41 -0.67 9.13
C GLU A 362 14.10 -1.50 8.04
N ARG A 363 14.15 -0.96 6.84
CA ARG A 363 14.70 -1.65 5.66
C ARG A 363 15.75 -0.77 4.98
N PRO A 364 16.97 -1.28 4.69
CA PRO A 364 17.96 -0.50 3.96
C PRO A 364 17.56 -0.33 2.49
N ARG A 365 17.64 0.90 1.99
CA ARG A 365 17.47 1.24 0.56
C ARG A 365 18.76 1.10 -0.22
N TRP A 366 19.83 1.66 0.34
CA TRP A 366 21.22 1.61 -0.13
C TRP A 366 22.14 1.80 1.05
N PHE A 367 23.44 1.65 0.82
CA PHE A 367 24.46 1.82 1.83
C PHE A 367 25.48 2.87 1.41
N GLU A 368 25.66 3.94 2.20
CA GLU A 368 26.61 5.02 1.91
C GLU A 368 28.06 4.54 1.84
N SER A 369 28.41 3.43 2.52
CA SER A 369 29.73 2.77 2.36
C SER A 369 30.05 2.40 0.91
N ASN A 370 29.06 2.28 0.05
CA ASN A 370 29.20 1.97 -1.37
C ASN A 370 29.37 3.22 -2.26
N ALA A 371 29.39 4.44 -1.71
CA ALA A 371 29.49 5.68 -2.48
C ALA A 371 30.76 5.74 -3.37
N GLY A 372 31.85 5.09 -2.94
CA GLY A 372 33.06 4.99 -3.73
C GLY A 372 32.90 4.25 -5.08
N LEU A 373 31.85 3.42 -5.22
CA LEU A 373 31.55 2.70 -6.46
C LEU A 373 30.94 3.61 -7.54
N LEU A 374 30.55 4.83 -7.20
CA LEU A 374 30.05 5.81 -8.17
C LEU A 374 31.18 6.36 -9.09
N ALA A 375 32.45 6.17 -8.73
CA ALA A 375 33.57 6.63 -9.54
C ALA A 375 33.53 5.98 -10.94
N GLY A 376 33.30 6.79 -11.97
CA GLY A 376 33.20 6.35 -13.37
C GLY A 376 31.82 5.80 -13.78
N LEU A 377 30.83 5.80 -12.90
CA LEU A 377 29.48 5.39 -13.23
C LEU A 377 28.76 6.56 -13.96
N ASN A 378 28.18 6.27 -15.12
CA ASN A 378 27.31 7.21 -15.79
C ASN A 378 25.93 7.20 -15.11
N VAL A 379 25.66 8.22 -14.29
CA VAL A 379 24.41 8.35 -13.56
C VAL A 379 23.41 9.09 -14.41
N PRO A 380 22.23 8.50 -14.76
CA PRO A 380 21.20 9.20 -15.50
C PRO A 380 20.64 10.36 -14.68
N ALA A 381 20.25 11.44 -15.35
CA ALA A 381 19.57 12.55 -14.72
C ALA A 381 18.20 12.09 -14.20
N ARG A 382 17.76 12.67 -13.09
CA ARG A 382 16.39 12.54 -12.57
C ARG A 382 15.81 13.92 -12.26
N ASP A 383 14.51 14.05 -12.44
CA ASP A 383 13.81 15.27 -12.04
C ASP A 383 13.85 15.46 -10.50
N ALA A 384 13.73 16.71 -10.05
CA ALA A 384 13.87 17.07 -8.64
C ALA A 384 12.84 16.38 -7.73
N TRP A 385 11.64 16.07 -8.25
CA TRP A 385 10.60 15.42 -7.47
C TRP A 385 10.88 13.93 -7.24
N SER A 386 11.30 13.19 -8.27
CA SER A 386 11.59 11.75 -8.17
C SER A 386 12.98 11.45 -7.58
N SER A 387 13.88 12.44 -7.52
CA SER A 387 15.22 12.26 -6.95
C SER A 387 15.33 12.58 -5.46
N LYS A 388 14.31 13.18 -4.84
CA LYS A 388 14.37 13.67 -3.45
C LYS A 388 14.77 12.58 -2.44
N PHE A 389 14.27 11.36 -2.61
CA PHE A 389 14.56 10.21 -1.75
C PHE A 389 15.22 9.05 -2.53
N TRP A 390 15.99 9.38 -3.54
CA TRP A 390 16.71 8.44 -4.39
C TRP A 390 18.23 8.65 -4.29
N SER A 391 19.01 7.59 -4.52
CA SER A 391 20.48 7.68 -4.59
C SER A 391 21.01 6.82 -5.75
N PRO A 392 21.98 7.34 -6.53
CA PRO A 392 22.66 6.55 -7.55
C PRO A 392 23.50 5.40 -6.99
N ILE A 393 23.77 5.38 -5.68
CA ILE A 393 24.41 4.27 -4.99
C ILE A 393 23.66 2.97 -5.23
N ALA A 394 22.32 3.01 -5.28
CA ALA A 394 21.51 1.84 -5.62
C ALA A 394 21.88 1.22 -6.98
N GLY A 395 22.25 2.05 -7.96
CA GLY A 395 22.73 1.59 -9.26
C GLY A 395 24.11 0.96 -9.19
N ALA A 396 24.99 1.50 -8.39
CA ALA A 396 26.32 0.90 -8.16
C ALA A 396 26.20 -0.47 -7.44
N GLU A 397 25.30 -0.59 -6.46
CA GLU A 397 24.98 -1.85 -5.79
C GLU A 397 24.37 -2.87 -6.76
N HIS A 398 23.48 -2.43 -7.66
CA HIS A 398 22.91 -3.26 -8.72
C HIS A 398 24.02 -3.86 -9.59
N LEU A 399 24.88 -3.01 -10.14
CA LEU A 399 25.98 -3.46 -11.01
C LEU A 399 26.96 -4.37 -10.28
N LYS A 400 27.29 -4.06 -9.02
CA LYS A 400 28.17 -4.89 -8.20
C LYS A 400 27.54 -6.27 -7.89
N THR A 401 26.22 -6.32 -7.70
CA THR A 401 25.47 -7.58 -7.56
C THR A 401 25.59 -8.43 -8.84
N ARG A 402 25.48 -7.82 -10.03
CA ARG A 402 25.65 -8.50 -11.33
C ARG A 402 27.09 -8.97 -11.58
N GLU A 403 28.07 -8.19 -11.11
CA GLU A 403 29.49 -8.46 -11.34
C GLU A 403 30.05 -9.50 -10.35
N ILE A 404 29.74 -9.35 -9.07
CA ILE A 404 30.29 -10.14 -7.96
C ILE A 404 29.16 -10.75 -7.13
N ALA A 405 28.63 -10.02 -6.18
CA ALA A 405 27.44 -10.37 -5.39
C ALA A 405 26.94 -9.18 -4.55
N GLY A 406 25.66 -9.21 -4.22
CA GLY A 406 25.00 -8.37 -3.23
C GLY A 406 24.51 -9.19 -2.02
N ILE A 407 24.63 -8.60 -0.84
CA ILE A 407 24.11 -9.16 0.41
C ILE A 407 22.89 -8.33 0.81
N PHE A 408 21.72 -8.98 0.85
CA PHE A 408 20.44 -8.30 1.06
C PHE A 408 19.80 -8.74 2.37
N ASP A 409 19.23 -7.76 3.08
CA ASP A 409 18.34 -8.03 4.22
C ASP A 409 16.93 -8.39 3.74
N MET A 410 16.54 -9.64 3.98
CA MET A 410 15.21 -10.17 3.64
C MET A 410 14.34 -10.41 4.90
N THR A 411 14.79 -9.94 6.06
CA THR A 411 14.17 -10.21 7.37
C THR A 411 12.72 -9.73 7.45
N SER A 412 12.36 -8.67 6.77
CA SER A 412 11.01 -8.11 6.80
C SER A 412 9.96 -8.92 6.02
N LEU A 413 10.35 -9.88 5.18
CA LEU A 413 9.42 -10.76 4.48
C LEU A 413 8.89 -11.86 5.40
N ARG A 414 7.67 -12.33 5.14
CA ARG A 414 7.03 -13.36 5.96
C ARG A 414 7.71 -14.71 5.84
N ARG A 415 7.86 -15.36 6.99
CA ARG A 415 8.32 -16.74 7.13
C ARG A 415 7.27 -17.51 7.94
N ILE A 416 6.71 -18.55 7.31
CA ILE A 416 5.59 -19.30 7.87
C ILE A 416 5.95 -20.78 7.89
N ASN A 417 5.82 -21.41 9.05
CA ASN A 417 5.88 -22.86 9.15
C ASN A 417 4.48 -23.47 9.01
N VAL A 418 4.36 -24.49 8.19
CA VAL A 418 3.16 -25.33 8.09
C VAL A 418 3.56 -26.76 8.41
N THR A 419 3.00 -27.29 9.49
CA THR A 419 3.29 -28.66 9.97
C THR A 419 2.01 -29.43 10.22
N GLY A 420 2.11 -30.75 10.25
CA GLY A 420 1.00 -31.62 10.57
C GLY A 420 0.76 -32.72 9.53
N ARG A 421 -0.02 -33.70 9.92
CA ARG A 421 -0.29 -34.89 9.09
C ARG A 421 -0.89 -34.57 7.72
N ASP A 422 -1.70 -33.49 7.66
CA ASP A 422 -2.36 -33.08 6.43
C ASP A 422 -1.64 -31.89 5.74
N ALA A 423 -0.42 -31.49 6.18
CA ALA A 423 0.28 -30.31 5.66
C ALA A 423 0.48 -30.36 4.13
N ALA A 424 0.94 -31.49 3.59
CA ALA A 424 1.13 -31.66 2.15
C ALA A 424 -0.20 -31.58 1.37
N LYS A 425 -1.26 -32.20 1.91
CA LYS A 425 -2.60 -32.20 1.31
C LYS A 425 -3.21 -30.79 1.33
N PHE A 426 -3.12 -30.13 2.48
CA PHE A 426 -3.59 -28.75 2.66
C PHE A 426 -2.90 -27.78 1.71
N LEU A 427 -1.56 -27.81 1.67
CA LEU A 427 -0.82 -26.88 0.81
C LEU A 427 -1.01 -27.17 -0.68
N ASN A 428 -1.23 -28.41 -1.08
CA ASN A 428 -1.63 -28.73 -2.46
C ASN A 428 -3.02 -28.21 -2.82
N TYR A 429 -3.92 -28.06 -1.84
CA TYR A 429 -5.21 -27.42 -2.03
C TYR A 429 -5.07 -25.88 -2.09
N ALA A 430 -4.30 -25.29 -1.16
CA ALA A 430 -4.17 -23.85 -0.99
C ALA A 430 -3.36 -23.17 -2.10
N ALA A 431 -2.33 -23.85 -2.63
CA ALA A 431 -1.43 -23.31 -3.64
C ALA A 431 -1.86 -23.70 -5.06
N ALA A 432 -1.68 -22.80 -6.01
CA ALA A 432 -2.04 -23.01 -7.41
C ALA A 432 -1.13 -24.05 -8.13
N ARG A 433 -0.22 -24.70 -7.41
CA ARG A 433 0.73 -25.69 -7.93
C ARG A 433 0.98 -26.80 -6.90
N ASN A 434 1.31 -28.00 -7.36
CA ASN A 434 1.72 -29.07 -6.46
C ASN A 434 3.03 -28.73 -5.75
N VAL A 435 3.01 -28.74 -4.42
CA VAL A 435 4.15 -28.41 -3.55
C VAL A 435 4.73 -29.63 -2.84
N ALA A 436 4.00 -30.76 -2.78
CA ALA A 436 4.47 -32.01 -2.23
C ALA A 436 5.31 -32.79 -3.29
N ARG A 437 6.56 -32.34 -3.48
CA ARG A 437 7.45 -32.83 -4.53
C ARG A 437 8.65 -33.61 -4.00
N GLY A 438 8.69 -33.86 -2.71
CA GLY A 438 9.77 -34.52 -1.98
C GLY A 438 10.60 -33.55 -1.17
N THR A 439 11.22 -34.07 -0.11
CA THR A 439 12.05 -33.30 0.82
C THR A 439 13.16 -32.55 0.07
N GLY A 440 13.29 -31.27 0.37
CA GLY A 440 14.22 -30.34 -0.27
C GLY A 440 13.67 -29.64 -1.51
N ALA A 441 12.51 -30.01 -2.04
CA ALA A 441 11.91 -29.31 -3.17
C ALA A 441 11.36 -27.94 -2.77
N VAL A 442 11.61 -26.91 -3.59
CA VAL A 442 11.03 -25.57 -3.46
C VAL A 442 10.11 -25.30 -4.65
N THR A 443 8.97 -24.72 -4.40
CA THR A 443 7.99 -24.37 -5.42
C THR A 443 7.59 -22.90 -5.29
N TYR A 444 7.81 -22.11 -6.35
CA TYR A 444 7.18 -20.81 -6.50
C TYR A 444 5.77 -21.00 -7.05
N THR A 445 4.80 -20.38 -6.44
CA THR A 445 3.37 -20.52 -6.77
C THR A 445 2.56 -19.35 -6.22
N MET A 446 1.27 -19.31 -6.52
CA MET A 446 0.33 -18.35 -5.98
C MET A 446 -0.67 -18.98 -5.03
N LEU A 447 -1.10 -18.20 -4.06
CA LEU A 447 -2.34 -18.42 -3.31
C LEU A 447 -3.44 -17.67 -4.05
N LEU A 448 -4.54 -18.33 -4.34
CA LEU A 448 -5.69 -17.74 -5.02
C LEU A 448 -6.89 -17.66 -4.08
N ASP A 449 -7.76 -16.68 -4.29
CA ASP A 449 -9.07 -16.68 -3.65
C ASP A 449 -10.08 -17.55 -4.41
N HIS A 450 -11.28 -17.72 -3.86
CA HIS A 450 -12.35 -18.53 -4.47
C HIS A 450 -12.78 -18.02 -5.86
N ASN A 451 -12.49 -16.77 -6.19
CA ASN A 451 -12.82 -16.12 -7.48
C ASN A 451 -11.64 -16.17 -8.46
N GLY A 452 -10.52 -16.79 -8.08
CA GLY A 452 -9.32 -16.93 -8.89
C GLY A 452 -8.42 -15.69 -8.92
N GLY A 453 -8.62 -14.74 -8.00
CA GLY A 453 -7.74 -13.59 -7.80
C GLY A 453 -6.48 -13.96 -7.03
N ILE A 454 -5.37 -13.28 -7.32
CA ILE A 454 -4.07 -13.53 -6.66
C ILE A 454 -4.07 -12.92 -5.26
N VAL A 455 -4.15 -13.77 -4.24
CA VAL A 455 -4.03 -13.36 -2.82
C VAL A 455 -2.59 -13.00 -2.48
N SER A 456 -1.65 -13.84 -2.93
CA SER A 456 -0.20 -13.65 -2.73
C SER A 456 0.57 -14.58 -3.66
N ASP A 457 1.83 -14.25 -3.96
CA ASP A 457 2.79 -15.18 -4.52
C ASP A 457 3.77 -15.61 -3.43
N VAL A 458 4.11 -16.89 -3.41
CA VAL A 458 4.89 -17.48 -2.33
C VAL A 458 5.92 -18.49 -2.83
N THR A 459 6.99 -18.68 -2.05
CA THR A 459 7.88 -19.83 -2.20
C THR A 459 7.60 -20.83 -1.11
N ILE A 460 7.34 -22.08 -1.47
CA ILE A 460 7.03 -23.18 -0.52
C ILE A 460 8.13 -24.20 -0.60
N SER A 461 8.87 -24.38 0.49
CA SER A 461 9.94 -25.37 0.66
C SER A 461 9.45 -26.58 1.46
N GLN A 462 9.52 -27.76 0.90
CA GLN A 462 9.19 -28.99 1.63
C GLN A 462 10.44 -29.46 2.40
N LEU A 463 10.45 -29.28 3.72
CA LEU A 463 11.58 -29.66 4.58
C LEU A 463 11.49 -31.10 5.10
N ALA A 464 10.27 -31.63 5.22
CA ALA A 464 9.98 -33.04 5.52
C ALA A 464 8.64 -33.42 4.88
N GLU A 465 8.18 -34.65 5.07
CA GLU A 465 6.91 -35.13 4.55
C GLU A 465 5.71 -34.31 5.08
N ASP A 466 5.80 -33.91 6.34
CA ASP A 466 4.77 -33.21 7.10
C ASP A 466 5.17 -31.78 7.54
N ARG A 467 6.28 -31.24 6.99
CA ARG A 467 6.82 -29.92 7.38
C ARG A 467 7.24 -29.10 6.18
N PHE A 468 6.66 -27.90 6.10
CA PHE A 468 6.89 -26.94 5.03
C PHE A 468 7.28 -25.59 5.60
N PHE A 469 8.17 -24.88 4.88
CA PHE A 469 8.58 -23.52 5.17
C PHE A 469 8.19 -22.62 3.99
N ILE A 470 7.44 -21.57 4.28
CA ILE A 470 6.89 -20.66 3.27
C ILE A 470 7.53 -19.27 3.41
N GLY A 471 8.09 -18.77 2.32
CA GLY A 471 8.41 -17.35 2.14
C GLY A 471 7.22 -16.63 1.54
N GLY A 472 6.66 -15.68 2.27
CA GLY A 472 5.48 -14.90 1.89
C GLY A 472 5.73 -13.39 1.95
N ASN A 473 4.69 -12.59 1.71
CA ASN A 473 4.78 -11.15 1.55
C ASN A 473 4.26 -10.35 2.77
N SER A 474 3.15 -10.77 3.37
CA SER A 474 2.43 -9.96 4.35
C SER A 474 1.74 -10.78 5.45
N PRO A 475 1.28 -10.15 6.55
CA PRO A 475 0.48 -10.81 7.58
C PRO A 475 -0.76 -11.53 7.02
N ARG A 476 -1.32 -11.00 5.93
CA ARG A 476 -2.51 -11.58 5.27
C ARG A 476 -2.29 -13.01 4.78
N ASP A 477 -1.06 -13.38 4.42
CA ASP A 477 -0.75 -14.73 3.96
C ASP A 477 -1.05 -15.76 5.05
N VAL A 478 -0.70 -15.44 6.30
CA VAL A 478 -0.97 -16.26 7.47
C VAL A 478 -2.47 -16.35 7.73
N VAL A 479 -3.16 -15.21 7.72
CA VAL A 479 -4.62 -15.15 7.95
C VAL A 479 -5.36 -15.91 6.87
N TRP A 480 -4.97 -15.74 5.61
CA TRP A 480 -5.55 -16.45 4.49
C TRP A 480 -5.38 -17.97 4.64
N LEU A 481 -4.17 -18.45 4.87
CA LEU A 481 -3.90 -19.87 5.07
C LEU A 481 -4.72 -20.45 6.24
N LYS A 482 -4.79 -19.75 7.37
CA LYS A 482 -5.60 -20.15 8.52
C LYS A 482 -7.09 -20.20 8.18
N SER A 483 -7.63 -19.25 7.43
CA SER A 483 -9.06 -19.18 7.09
C SER A 483 -9.55 -20.34 6.24
N ILE A 484 -8.66 -20.94 5.43
CA ILE A 484 -8.98 -22.07 4.53
C ILE A 484 -8.50 -23.42 5.06
N SER A 485 -7.94 -23.48 6.29
CA SER A 485 -7.36 -24.71 6.87
C SER A 485 -8.38 -25.61 7.57
N ALA A 486 -9.63 -25.17 7.68
CA ALA A 486 -10.67 -25.95 8.37
C ALA A 486 -10.81 -27.38 7.80
N GLY A 487 -10.79 -28.37 8.67
CA GLY A 487 -10.89 -29.79 8.28
C GLY A 487 -9.56 -30.46 7.95
N TYR A 488 -8.45 -29.78 8.05
CA TYR A 488 -7.09 -30.32 7.92
C TYR A 488 -6.38 -30.35 9.27
N ASP A 489 -5.63 -31.43 9.53
CA ASP A 489 -4.77 -31.59 10.70
C ASP A 489 -3.44 -30.87 10.41
N VAL A 490 -3.44 -29.52 10.55
CA VAL A 490 -2.29 -28.66 10.27
C VAL A 490 -2.13 -27.58 11.34
N GLN A 491 -0.88 -27.24 11.62
CA GLN A 491 -0.49 -26.05 12.39
C GLN A 491 0.18 -25.05 11.45
N ILE A 492 -0.28 -23.80 11.46
CA ILE A 492 0.23 -22.69 10.68
C ILE A 492 0.78 -21.64 11.64
N GLU A 493 2.08 -21.44 11.62
CA GLU A 493 2.79 -20.58 12.54
C GLU A 493 3.57 -19.49 11.79
N ASP A 494 3.34 -18.24 12.14
CA ASP A 494 4.18 -17.11 11.71
C ASP A 494 5.45 -17.06 12.57
N VAL A 495 6.58 -17.36 11.96
CA VAL A 495 7.89 -17.38 12.64
C VAL A 495 8.74 -16.14 12.30
N THR A 496 8.15 -15.15 11.66
CA THR A 496 8.88 -13.96 11.17
C THR A 496 9.60 -13.22 12.29
N ASN A 497 8.92 -12.97 13.42
CA ASN A 497 9.50 -12.21 14.54
C ASN A 497 10.62 -12.97 15.31
N GLY A 498 10.60 -14.30 15.24
CA GLY A 498 11.61 -15.15 15.88
C GLY A 498 12.80 -15.50 14.99
N THR A 499 12.76 -15.07 13.71
CA THR A 499 13.76 -15.44 12.71
C THR A 499 14.27 -14.23 11.94
N THR A 500 15.37 -14.41 11.22
CA THR A 500 15.93 -13.42 10.28
C THR A 500 16.29 -14.12 8.97
N CYS A 501 16.46 -13.35 7.89
CA CYS A 501 16.83 -13.89 6.59
C CYS A 501 17.82 -12.97 5.87
N ILE A 502 18.90 -13.53 5.39
CA ILE A 502 19.93 -12.87 4.58
C ILE A 502 19.95 -13.54 3.20
N ALA A 503 19.89 -12.76 2.13
CA ALA A 503 20.12 -13.27 0.80
C ALA A 503 21.53 -12.93 0.32
N VAL A 504 22.19 -13.91 -0.29
CA VAL A 504 23.51 -13.78 -0.96
C VAL A 504 23.29 -14.10 -2.42
N TRP A 505 23.27 -13.08 -3.28
CA TRP A 505 23.00 -13.22 -4.70
C TRP A 505 24.06 -12.57 -5.57
N GLY A 506 24.57 -13.30 -6.55
CA GLY A 506 25.53 -12.87 -7.52
C GLY A 506 26.39 -14.03 -8.03
N PRO A 507 27.19 -13.84 -9.11
CA PRO A 507 28.01 -14.89 -9.68
C PRO A 507 28.96 -15.57 -8.68
N GLN A 508 29.47 -14.82 -7.69
CA GLN A 508 30.37 -15.33 -6.67
C GLN A 508 29.69 -15.70 -5.33
N ALA A 509 28.37 -15.83 -5.30
CA ALA A 509 27.64 -16.21 -4.08
C ALA A 509 28.14 -17.54 -3.49
N ARG A 510 28.52 -18.51 -4.35
CA ARG A 510 29.10 -19.78 -3.91
C ARG A 510 30.45 -19.60 -3.26
N GLU A 511 31.31 -18.73 -3.79
CA GLU A 511 32.64 -18.44 -3.24
C GLU A 511 32.58 -17.76 -1.87
N ILE A 512 31.53 -16.98 -1.65
CA ILE A 512 31.24 -16.34 -0.34
C ILE A 512 30.84 -17.38 0.70
N LEU A 513 29.94 -18.30 0.34
CA LEU A 513 29.34 -19.23 1.30
C LEU A 513 30.19 -20.50 1.54
N ALA A 514 30.87 -21.02 0.51
CA ALA A 514 31.63 -22.29 0.63
C ALA A 514 32.68 -22.31 1.75
N PRO A 515 33.42 -21.22 2.06
CA PRO A 515 34.39 -21.24 3.15
C PRO A 515 33.80 -21.32 4.56
N ILE A 516 32.48 -21.08 4.72
CA ILE A 516 31.80 -20.98 6.02
C ILE A 516 30.68 -22.01 6.18
N THR A 517 30.61 -23.02 5.30
CA THR A 517 29.65 -24.14 5.41
C THR A 517 30.31 -25.43 4.97
N ASP A 518 29.91 -26.53 5.62
CA ASP A 518 30.33 -27.89 5.19
C ASP A 518 29.41 -28.48 4.10
N THR A 519 28.34 -27.75 3.76
CA THR A 519 27.37 -28.18 2.74
C THR A 519 27.97 -28.01 1.35
N ASP A 520 27.93 -29.07 0.56
CA ASP A 520 28.26 -28.98 -0.86
C ASP A 520 27.21 -28.10 -1.59
N LEU A 521 27.67 -26.95 -2.08
CA LEU A 521 26.86 -25.95 -2.79
C LEU A 521 26.88 -26.13 -4.31
N THR A 522 27.46 -27.22 -4.82
CA THR A 522 27.49 -27.52 -6.27
C THR A 522 26.06 -27.78 -6.81
N ASN A 523 25.90 -27.63 -8.14
CA ASN A 523 24.63 -27.86 -8.79
C ASN A 523 24.12 -29.30 -8.68
N ASP A 524 25.00 -30.27 -8.53
CA ASP A 524 24.64 -31.68 -8.43
C ASP A 524 23.99 -32.01 -7.10
N THR A 525 24.45 -31.37 -6.03
CA THR A 525 24.00 -31.61 -4.65
C THR A 525 22.99 -30.59 -4.13
N PHE A 526 23.08 -29.33 -4.56
CA PHE A 526 22.16 -28.27 -4.17
C PHE A 526 21.58 -27.57 -5.42
N LYS A 527 20.57 -28.18 -6.01
CA LYS A 527 19.96 -27.70 -7.25
C LYS A 527 19.18 -26.41 -7.05
N TYR A 528 19.04 -25.62 -8.13
CA TYR A 528 18.11 -24.50 -8.15
C TYR A 528 16.68 -24.95 -7.82
N PHE A 529 15.96 -24.16 -7.05
CA PHE A 529 14.67 -24.53 -6.42
C PHE A 529 14.78 -25.74 -5.47
N ASN A 530 15.87 -25.79 -4.69
CA ASN A 530 15.97 -26.68 -3.55
C ASN A 530 16.22 -25.91 -2.24
N ALA A 531 15.87 -26.54 -1.13
CA ALA A 531 16.12 -26.08 0.24
C ALA A 531 16.84 -27.18 1.04
N LYS A 532 17.69 -26.75 1.96
CA LYS A 532 18.37 -27.63 2.92
C LYS A 532 18.43 -26.95 4.29
N GLU A 533 18.22 -27.73 5.34
CA GLU A 533 18.63 -27.35 6.68
C GLU A 533 20.10 -27.70 6.85
N THR A 534 20.90 -26.71 7.22
CA THR A 534 22.36 -26.84 7.29
C THR A 534 22.97 -25.87 8.29
N SER A 535 24.31 -25.82 8.34
CA SER A 535 25.05 -24.84 9.14
C SER A 535 25.87 -23.90 8.24
N VAL A 536 25.79 -22.61 8.53
CA VAL A 536 26.66 -21.58 7.94
C VAL A 536 27.33 -20.81 9.07
N ALA A 537 28.65 -20.80 9.11
CA ALA A 537 29.44 -20.19 10.20
C ALA A 537 29.03 -20.67 11.61
N GLY A 538 28.65 -21.95 11.75
CA GLY A 538 28.16 -22.52 13.00
C GLY A 538 26.72 -22.15 13.36
N VAL A 539 26.02 -21.37 12.54
CA VAL A 539 24.62 -21.02 12.71
C VAL A 539 23.75 -22.00 11.94
N ALA A 540 22.75 -22.59 12.61
CA ALA A 540 21.76 -23.43 11.95
C ALA A 540 20.86 -22.56 11.04
N VAL A 541 20.77 -22.89 9.77
CA VAL A 541 20.02 -22.16 8.76
C VAL A 541 19.10 -23.07 7.94
N THR A 542 17.97 -22.54 7.51
CA THR A 542 17.25 -23.05 6.34
C THR A 542 17.78 -22.29 5.13
N ALA A 543 18.60 -22.96 4.31
CA ALA A 543 19.14 -22.40 3.09
C ALA A 543 18.24 -22.76 1.91
N VAL A 544 17.75 -21.74 1.20
CA VAL A 544 16.86 -21.89 0.05
C VAL A 544 17.58 -21.36 -1.20
N ARG A 545 17.81 -22.21 -2.19
CA ARG A 545 18.46 -21.80 -3.45
C ARG A 545 17.43 -21.22 -4.41
N VAL A 546 17.18 -19.93 -4.24
CA VAL A 546 16.29 -19.08 -5.04
C VAL A 546 16.93 -17.73 -5.26
N SER A 547 16.40 -16.94 -6.17
CA SER A 547 16.90 -15.59 -6.40
C SER A 547 15.79 -14.70 -6.95
N TYR A 548 15.62 -13.55 -6.34
CA TYR A 548 14.72 -12.50 -6.81
C TYR A 548 15.42 -11.45 -7.69
N VAL A 549 16.73 -11.63 -7.93
CA VAL A 549 17.54 -10.76 -8.80
C VAL A 549 18.01 -11.45 -10.09
N GLY A 550 17.78 -12.75 -10.23
CA GLY A 550 18.14 -13.52 -11.42
C GLY A 550 19.61 -13.92 -11.48
N GLU A 551 20.33 -13.91 -10.36
CA GLU A 551 21.70 -14.39 -10.21
C GLU A 551 21.74 -15.67 -9.36
N LEU A 552 22.88 -16.39 -9.41
CA LEU A 552 23.15 -17.49 -8.48
C LEU A 552 23.03 -17.00 -7.03
N GLY A 553 22.46 -17.82 -6.15
CA GLY A 553 22.54 -17.55 -4.72
C GLY A 553 21.52 -18.26 -3.84
N TRP A 554 21.51 -17.88 -2.59
CA TRP A 554 20.73 -18.49 -1.52
C TRP A 554 20.12 -17.45 -0.59
N GLU A 555 18.94 -17.75 -0.09
CA GLU A 555 18.35 -17.14 1.09
C GLU A 555 18.67 -18.02 2.30
N LEU A 556 19.17 -17.41 3.36
CA LEU A 556 19.61 -18.05 4.59
C LEU A 556 18.73 -17.58 5.74
N ALA A 557 17.72 -18.36 6.11
CA ALA A 557 16.88 -18.07 7.26
C ALA A 557 17.42 -18.75 8.53
N CYS A 558 17.54 -18.01 9.63
CA CYS A 558 17.97 -18.54 10.92
C CYS A 558 17.20 -17.94 12.08
N ASN A 559 17.42 -18.43 13.29
CA ASN A 559 16.90 -17.82 14.50
C ASN A 559 17.43 -16.38 14.64
N ALA A 560 16.57 -15.44 15.02
CA ALA A 560 16.94 -14.03 15.14
C ALA A 560 18.12 -13.79 16.09
N SER A 561 18.24 -14.57 17.18
CA SER A 561 19.37 -14.47 18.13
C SER A 561 20.73 -14.78 17.55
N ALA A 562 20.79 -15.44 16.39
CA ALA A 562 22.03 -15.76 15.68
C ALA A 562 22.25 -14.87 14.43
N GLY A 563 21.35 -13.91 14.19
CA GLY A 563 21.34 -13.10 12.99
C GLY A 563 22.60 -12.28 12.79
N SER A 564 23.06 -11.53 13.82
CA SER A 564 24.29 -10.74 13.75
C SER A 564 25.53 -11.61 13.53
N GLN A 565 25.59 -12.82 14.14
CA GLN A 565 26.68 -13.77 13.88
C GLN A 565 26.72 -14.19 12.41
N LEU A 566 25.55 -14.54 11.83
CA LEU A 566 25.44 -14.94 10.45
C LEU A 566 25.81 -13.78 9.49
N TRP A 567 25.26 -12.58 9.75
CA TRP A 567 25.54 -11.38 8.95
C TRP A 567 27.03 -11.07 8.92
N ASN A 568 27.68 -10.99 10.09
CA ASN A 568 29.08 -10.67 10.19
C ASN A 568 29.98 -11.71 9.51
N ALA A 569 29.66 -12.99 9.61
CA ALA A 569 30.40 -14.06 8.94
C ALA A 569 30.25 -13.99 7.40
N VAL A 570 29.03 -13.75 6.90
CA VAL A 570 28.75 -13.58 5.47
C VAL A 570 29.46 -12.34 4.93
N MET A 571 29.35 -11.19 5.63
CA MET A 571 30.00 -9.93 5.23
C MET A 571 31.53 -10.03 5.25
N ALA A 572 32.12 -10.77 6.20
CA ALA A 572 33.55 -11.01 6.21
C ALA A 572 34.03 -11.74 4.95
N GLN A 573 33.27 -12.72 4.43
CA GLN A 573 33.60 -13.40 3.17
C GLN A 573 33.27 -12.54 1.95
N ALA A 574 32.15 -11.82 1.98
CA ALA A 574 31.73 -10.89 0.94
C ALA A 574 32.84 -9.84 0.65
N ASN A 575 33.38 -9.23 1.70
CA ASN A 575 34.45 -8.25 1.60
C ASN A 575 35.73 -8.83 0.96
N ARG A 576 36.05 -10.12 1.15
CA ARG A 576 37.22 -10.77 0.57
C ARG A 576 37.14 -10.86 -0.95
N VAL A 577 35.96 -10.99 -1.51
CA VAL A 577 35.75 -11.08 -2.97
C VAL A 577 35.31 -9.73 -3.55
N GLY A 578 35.10 -8.70 -2.75
CA GLY A 578 34.63 -7.39 -3.18
C GLY A 578 33.14 -7.32 -3.43
N ALA A 579 32.36 -8.23 -2.84
CA ALA A 579 30.89 -8.13 -2.80
C ALA A 579 30.46 -7.06 -1.78
N VAL A 580 29.23 -6.57 -1.90
CA VAL A 580 28.74 -5.41 -1.14
C VAL A 580 27.43 -5.70 -0.43
N PRO A 581 27.14 -5.02 0.70
CA PRO A 581 25.77 -4.93 1.17
C PRO A 581 24.96 -4.18 0.13
N ALA A 582 23.73 -4.62 -0.14
CA ALA A 582 22.88 -4.01 -1.16
C ALA A 582 21.45 -3.83 -0.64
N GLY A 583 20.88 -2.67 -0.97
CA GLY A 583 19.59 -2.27 -0.44
C GLY A 583 18.42 -2.59 -1.37
N ARG A 584 17.23 -2.23 -0.88
CA ARG A 584 15.94 -2.50 -1.55
C ARG A 584 15.82 -1.81 -2.91
N SER A 585 16.45 -0.63 -3.09
CA SER A 585 16.39 0.10 -4.36
C SER A 585 17.16 -0.64 -5.46
N ALA A 586 18.34 -1.20 -5.15
CA ALA A 586 19.09 -2.05 -6.05
C ALA A 586 18.30 -3.34 -6.39
N LEU A 587 17.69 -3.97 -5.40
CA LEU A 587 16.84 -5.16 -5.60
C LEU A 587 15.66 -4.86 -6.53
N THR A 588 15.03 -3.70 -6.42
CA THR A 588 13.92 -3.30 -7.30
C THR A 588 14.37 -3.16 -8.75
N SER A 589 15.50 -2.51 -9.00
CA SER A 589 16.06 -2.40 -10.35
C SER A 589 16.44 -3.77 -10.93
N LEU A 590 17.10 -4.62 -10.12
CA LEU A 590 17.52 -5.98 -10.52
C LEU A 590 16.33 -6.88 -10.91
N ARG A 591 15.25 -6.88 -10.11
CA ARG A 591 14.06 -7.71 -10.36
C ARG A 591 13.30 -7.26 -11.60
N LEU A 592 13.25 -5.92 -11.86
CA LEU A 592 12.56 -5.35 -13.03
C LEU A 592 13.20 -5.80 -14.33
N GLU A 593 14.52 -5.83 -14.42
CA GLU A 593 15.23 -6.35 -15.59
C GLU A 593 14.93 -7.83 -15.87
N LYS A 594 14.54 -8.58 -14.84
CA LYS A 594 14.11 -9.99 -14.96
C LYS A 594 12.60 -10.14 -15.18
N GLY A 595 11.85 -9.04 -15.21
CA GLY A 595 10.40 -9.08 -15.29
C GLY A 595 9.75 -9.76 -14.07
N TYR A 596 10.42 -9.84 -12.92
CA TYR A 596 9.84 -10.43 -11.71
C TYR A 596 8.84 -9.45 -11.09
N ARG A 597 7.63 -9.95 -10.85
CA ARG A 597 6.51 -9.19 -10.30
C ARG A 597 6.70 -8.99 -8.79
N ALA A 598 6.17 -7.88 -8.28
CA ALA A 598 6.06 -7.62 -6.85
C ALA A 598 4.57 -7.61 -6.46
N TRP A 599 4.19 -8.53 -5.57
CA TRP A 599 2.84 -8.58 -5.07
C TRP A 599 2.47 -7.27 -4.34
N GLY A 600 1.23 -6.81 -4.51
CA GLY A 600 0.73 -5.56 -3.95
C GLY A 600 1.04 -4.32 -4.79
N SER A 601 2.10 -4.36 -5.63
CA SER A 601 2.41 -3.29 -6.57
C SER A 601 2.01 -3.64 -8.00
N ASP A 602 2.43 -4.82 -8.48
CA ASP A 602 2.24 -5.22 -9.88
C ASP A 602 0.99 -6.09 -10.08
N MET A 603 0.51 -6.74 -9.04
CA MET A 603 -0.65 -7.65 -9.08
C MET A 603 -1.40 -7.66 -7.75
N SER A 604 -2.69 -7.96 -7.80
CA SER A 604 -3.63 -7.99 -6.68
C SER A 604 -4.69 -9.07 -6.87
N ARG A 605 -5.71 -9.11 -6.01
CA ARG A 605 -6.86 -10.00 -6.17
C ARG A 605 -7.74 -9.69 -7.39
N GLU A 606 -7.57 -8.54 -8.01
CA GLU A 606 -8.25 -8.23 -9.28
C GLU A 606 -7.66 -9.00 -10.46
N ASP A 607 -6.45 -9.55 -10.30
CA ASP A 607 -5.67 -10.15 -11.36
C ASP A 607 -5.67 -11.68 -11.26
N THR A 608 -5.57 -12.33 -12.40
CA THR A 608 -5.36 -13.77 -12.50
C THR A 608 -3.89 -14.08 -12.80
N PRO A 609 -3.41 -15.29 -12.51
CA PRO A 609 -2.07 -15.71 -12.92
C PRO A 609 -1.78 -15.45 -14.41
N THR A 610 -2.74 -15.73 -15.29
CA THR A 610 -2.62 -15.50 -16.73
C THR A 610 -2.50 -14.03 -17.08
N SER A 611 -3.29 -13.15 -16.45
CA SER A 611 -3.19 -11.72 -16.70
C SER A 611 -1.85 -11.16 -16.21
N ALA A 612 -1.32 -11.69 -15.10
CA ALA A 612 -0.03 -11.30 -14.55
C ALA A 612 1.17 -11.93 -15.27
N GLY A 613 0.96 -12.83 -16.26
CA GLY A 613 2.03 -13.53 -16.99
C GLY A 613 2.74 -14.60 -16.15
N LEU A 614 2.02 -15.22 -15.21
CA LEU A 614 2.53 -16.21 -14.25
C LEU A 614 1.99 -17.61 -14.49
N ASP A 615 1.57 -17.93 -15.72
CA ASP A 615 1.04 -19.25 -16.09
C ASP A 615 2.00 -20.41 -15.76
N PHE A 616 3.30 -20.15 -15.81
CA PHE A 616 4.34 -21.17 -15.48
C PHE A 616 4.30 -21.59 -14.00
N ALA A 617 3.72 -20.78 -13.13
CA ALA A 617 3.63 -21.03 -11.68
C ALA A 617 2.27 -21.61 -11.27
N VAL A 618 1.46 -22.01 -12.23
CA VAL A 618 0.13 -22.62 -12.04
C VAL A 618 0.09 -24.00 -12.70
N ARG A 619 -0.61 -24.97 -12.11
CA ARG A 619 -0.96 -26.23 -12.77
C ARG A 619 -2.30 -26.10 -13.48
N THR A 620 -2.45 -26.86 -14.54
CA THR A 620 -3.72 -26.96 -15.27
C THR A 620 -4.54 -28.18 -14.85
N ASP A 621 -3.96 -29.06 -14.02
CA ASP A 621 -4.55 -30.30 -13.51
C ASP A 621 -4.62 -30.30 -11.98
N GLY A 622 -5.68 -30.84 -11.42
CA GLY A 622 -5.90 -30.97 -9.98
C GLY A 622 -6.92 -29.98 -9.39
N GLU A 623 -7.29 -30.25 -8.15
CA GLU A 623 -8.25 -29.44 -7.37
C GLU A 623 -7.47 -28.45 -6.50
N HIS A 624 -7.07 -27.32 -7.06
CA HIS A 624 -6.48 -26.21 -6.32
C HIS A 624 -7.53 -25.11 -6.12
N LEU A 625 -7.50 -24.49 -4.94
CA LEU A 625 -8.41 -23.39 -4.62
C LEU A 625 -8.32 -22.26 -5.66
N GLY A 626 -9.47 -21.85 -6.17
CA GLY A 626 -9.57 -20.72 -7.12
C GLY A 626 -9.11 -21.00 -8.55
N LEU A 627 -8.47 -22.16 -8.83
CA LEU A 627 -7.89 -22.41 -10.16
C LEU A 627 -8.94 -22.47 -11.28
N ALA A 628 -10.05 -23.15 -11.05
CA ALA A 628 -11.13 -23.22 -12.02
C ALA A 628 -11.73 -21.85 -12.29
N ALA A 629 -11.92 -21.03 -11.26
CA ALA A 629 -12.41 -19.66 -11.39
C ALA A 629 -11.41 -18.77 -12.15
N ALA A 630 -10.11 -18.84 -11.82
CA ALA A 630 -9.07 -18.11 -12.54
C ALA A 630 -9.03 -18.44 -14.03
N SER A 631 -9.16 -19.72 -14.37
CA SER A 631 -9.17 -20.19 -15.76
C SER A 631 -10.42 -19.78 -16.53
N ALA A 632 -11.55 -19.56 -15.84
CA ALA A 632 -12.80 -19.12 -16.45
C ALA A 632 -12.86 -17.60 -16.68
N ARG A 633 -12.00 -16.80 -16.03
CA ARG A 633 -11.96 -15.35 -16.18
C ARG A 633 -11.34 -14.96 -17.52
N ALA A 634 -11.99 -14.05 -18.24
CA ALA A 634 -11.45 -13.52 -19.49
C ALA A 634 -10.20 -12.65 -19.22
N THR A 635 -9.14 -12.87 -19.98
CA THR A 635 -7.94 -12.04 -19.91
C THR A 635 -8.11 -10.82 -20.79
N THR A 636 -8.60 -9.72 -20.22
CA THR A 636 -8.81 -8.45 -20.92
C THR A 636 -7.59 -7.54 -20.89
N ARG A 637 -6.71 -7.72 -19.89
CA ARG A 637 -5.46 -6.98 -19.73
C ARG A 637 -4.31 -7.92 -19.38
N ARG A 638 -3.09 -7.50 -19.68
CA ARG A 638 -1.86 -8.22 -19.31
C ARG A 638 -0.84 -7.27 -18.73
N LEU A 639 -0.13 -7.75 -17.71
CA LEU A 639 1.04 -7.06 -17.22
C LEU A 639 2.19 -7.27 -18.20
N ARG A 640 2.78 -6.16 -18.67
CA ARG A 640 3.84 -6.16 -19.68
C ARG A 640 5.08 -5.45 -19.17
N THR A 641 6.23 -5.91 -19.63
CA THR A 641 7.51 -5.20 -19.47
C THR A 641 7.62 -4.15 -20.58
N LEU A 642 8.06 -2.96 -20.22
CA LEU A 642 8.24 -1.81 -21.10
C LEU A 642 9.69 -1.35 -21.03
N SER A 643 10.32 -1.21 -22.19
CA SER A 643 11.65 -0.60 -22.35
C SER A 643 11.50 0.81 -22.87
N LEU A 644 11.92 1.81 -22.12
CA LEU A 644 11.84 3.20 -22.55
C LEU A 644 12.98 3.55 -23.48
N THR A 645 12.68 4.38 -24.49
CA THR A 645 13.67 4.87 -25.43
C THR A 645 14.40 6.12 -24.95
N ASP A 646 13.79 6.86 -24.04
CA ASP A 646 14.40 7.98 -23.33
C ASP A 646 15.10 7.46 -22.08
N ILE A 647 16.40 7.70 -21.97
CA ILE A 647 17.24 7.22 -20.87
C ILE A 647 17.21 8.17 -19.66
N GLU A 648 16.72 9.39 -19.79
CA GLU A 648 16.69 10.39 -18.72
C GLU A 648 15.38 10.39 -17.93
N THR A 649 14.33 9.80 -18.47
CA THR A 649 13.00 9.80 -17.85
C THR A 649 12.67 8.42 -17.28
N VAL A 650 12.60 8.31 -15.96
CA VAL A 650 12.11 7.12 -15.25
C VAL A 650 10.67 7.34 -14.82
N PRO A 651 9.70 6.56 -15.32
CA PRO A 651 8.30 6.69 -14.92
C PRO A 651 8.11 6.40 -13.43
N THR A 652 6.97 6.84 -12.91
CA THR A 652 6.52 6.51 -11.55
C THR A 652 5.22 5.70 -11.58
N ILE A 653 4.94 5.03 -10.47
CA ILE A 653 3.72 4.22 -10.30
C ILE A 653 2.48 5.10 -10.55
N GLY A 654 1.49 4.53 -11.28
CA GLY A 654 0.21 5.18 -11.58
C GLY A 654 0.21 6.07 -12.83
N GLN A 655 1.36 6.35 -13.44
CA GLN A 655 1.39 7.15 -14.67
C GLN A 655 0.69 6.45 -15.82
N PRO A 656 -0.11 7.19 -16.65
CA PRO A 656 -0.90 6.63 -17.71
C PRO A 656 -0.06 6.21 -18.91
N ILE A 657 -0.51 5.14 -19.54
CA ILE A 657 0.04 4.64 -20.81
C ILE A 657 -0.96 4.93 -21.91
N PHE A 658 -0.49 5.55 -22.98
CA PHE A 658 -1.31 5.92 -24.13
C PHE A 658 -0.92 5.13 -25.38
N MET A 659 -1.91 4.84 -26.23
CA MET A 659 -1.72 4.35 -27.58
C MET A 659 -2.69 5.07 -28.50
N SER A 660 -2.19 5.69 -29.55
CA SER A 660 -2.98 6.50 -30.50
C SER A 660 -3.83 7.58 -29.79
N GLY A 661 -3.28 8.23 -28.75
CA GLY A 661 -3.93 9.29 -27.99
C GLY A 661 -5.00 8.85 -26.99
N LYS A 662 -5.21 7.54 -26.82
CA LYS A 662 -6.14 6.99 -25.82
C LYS A 662 -5.35 6.40 -24.66
N ASN A 663 -5.80 6.64 -23.44
CA ASN A 663 -5.30 5.92 -22.27
C ASN A 663 -5.65 4.43 -22.42
N VAL A 664 -4.64 3.57 -22.37
CA VAL A 664 -4.77 2.11 -22.48
C VAL A 664 -4.28 1.37 -21.24
N GLY A 665 -3.70 2.08 -20.26
CA GLY A 665 -3.21 1.43 -19.07
C GLY A 665 -2.39 2.35 -18.16
N TYR A 666 -1.66 1.76 -17.23
CA TYR A 666 -0.88 2.49 -16.23
C TYR A 666 0.36 1.71 -15.80
N ILE A 667 1.36 2.43 -15.29
CA ILE A 667 2.61 1.90 -14.77
C ILE A 667 2.39 1.38 -13.33
N THR A 668 2.92 0.20 -13.04
CA THR A 668 2.89 -0.41 -11.69
C THR A 668 4.23 -0.40 -10.99
N SER A 669 5.32 -0.48 -11.75
CA SER A 669 6.69 -0.41 -11.24
C SER A 669 7.60 0.15 -12.34
N ALA A 670 8.59 0.96 -11.95
CA ALA A 670 9.62 1.41 -12.87
C ALA A 670 10.92 1.73 -12.13
N GLU A 671 12.04 1.53 -12.82
CA GLU A 671 13.38 1.93 -12.36
C GLU A 671 14.34 1.98 -13.56
N PHE A 672 15.48 2.64 -13.39
CA PHE A 672 16.55 2.55 -14.36
C PHE A 672 17.18 1.15 -14.34
N GLY A 673 17.22 0.51 -15.50
CA GLY A 673 17.85 -0.80 -15.68
C GLY A 673 19.35 -0.63 -15.92
N TRP A 674 20.13 -0.75 -14.86
CA TRP A 674 21.57 -0.45 -14.89
C TRP A 674 22.38 -1.45 -15.73
N SER A 675 21.92 -2.70 -15.87
CA SER A 675 22.58 -3.68 -16.74
C SER A 675 22.24 -3.46 -18.22
N VAL A 676 21.05 -2.95 -18.52
CA VAL A 676 20.57 -2.73 -19.89
C VAL A 676 20.73 -1.30 -20.38
N GLY A 677 21.03 -0.35 -19.48
CA GLY A 677 21.37 1.04 -19.79
C GLY A 677 20.19 1.93 -20.18
N HIS A 678 18.96 1.55 -19.82
CA HIS A 678 17.75 2.33 -20.08
C HIS A 678 16.67 2.03 -19.02
N PRO A 679 15.68 2.91 -18.81
CA PRO A 679 14.58 2.65 -17.90
C PRO A 679 13.72 1.45 -18.32
N VAL A 680 13.33 0.65 -17.31
CA VAL A 680 12.46 -0.52 -17.46
C VAL A 680 11.25 -0.33 -16.55
N ALA A 681 10.06 -0.59 -17.06
CA ALA A 681 8.84 -0.50 -16.30
C ALA A 681 7.97 -1.75 -16.48
N LEU A 682 7.10 -2.00 -15.51
CA LEU A 682 5.95 -2.89 -15.65
C LEU A 682 4.68 -2.04 -15.72
N GLY A 683 3.74 -2.45 -16.57
CA GLY A 683 2.47 -1.76 -16.70
C GLY A 683 1.37 -2.67 -17.21
N TRP A 684 0.15 -2.37 -16.78
CA TRP A 684 -1.05 -3.04 -17.27
C TRP A 684 -1.44 -2.48 -18.64
N LEU A 685 -1.61 -3.36 -19.63
CA LEU A 685 -2.04 -3.04 -20.99
C LEU A 685 -3.17 -3.97 -21.42
N PRO A 686 -4.04 -3.58 -22.39
CA PRO A 686 -4.95 -4.47 -23.07
C PRO A 686 -4.24 -5.73 -23.57
N ALA A 687 -4.92 -6.87 -23.48
CA ALA A 687 -4.32 -8.16 -23.80
C ALA A 687 -3.86 -8.31 -25.26
N GLU A 688 -4.47 -7.54 -26.17
CA GLU A 688 -4.15 -7.49 -27.60
C GLU A 688 -2.84 -6.75 -27.94
N ILE A 689 -2.30 -5.95 -27.02
CA ILE A 689 -1.02 -5.25 -27.24
C ILE A 689 0.14 -6.25 -27.03
N ASN A 690 0.96 -6.41 -28.07
CA ASN A 690 2.00 -7.43 -28.15
C ASN A 690 3.40 -6.86 -28.04
N GLU A 691 4.38 -7.75 -27.86
CA GLU A 691 5.80 -7.40 -27.92
C GLU A 691 6.15 -6.70 -29.24
N GLY A 692 7.00 -5.68 -29.16
CA GLY A 692 7.44 -4.85 -30.28
C GLY A 692 6.53 -3.65 -30.56
N GLU A 693 5.32 -3.59 -30.00
CA GLU A 693 4.46 -2.42 -30.17
C GLU A 693 4.95 -1.25 -29.31
N VAL A 694 4.72 -0.04 -29.82
CA VAL A 694 5.15 1.20 -29.18
C VAL A 694 3.96 1.84 -28.48
N VAL A 695 4.16 2.18 -27.21
CA VAL A 695 3.21 2.94 -26.38
C VAL A 695 3.88 4.23 -25.91
N GLN A 696 3.08 5.15 -25.39
CA GLN A 696 3.54 6.42 -24.85
C GLN A 696 3.20 6.51 -23.36
N ILE A 697 4.10 7.02 -22.55
CA ILE A 697 3.91 7.22 -21.13
C ILE A 697 3.98 8.71 -20.83
N SER A 698 3.00 9.25 -20.11
CA SER A 698 3.05 10.65 -19.65
C SER A 698 3.81 10.71 -18.33
N CYS A 699 4.84 11.54 -18.28
CA CYS A 699 5.77 11.62 -17.16
C CYS A 699 6.02 13.08 -16.78
N GLY A 700 5.26 13.62 -15.80
CA GLY A 700 5.47 14.98 -15.30
C GLY A 700 5.27 16.08 -16.35
N GLY A 701 4.26 15.93 -17.21
CA GLY A 701 3.94 16.85 -18.31
C GLY A 701 4.71 16.60 -19.60
N THR A 702 5.60 15.60 -19.65
CA THR A 702 6.29 15.16 -20.86
C THR A 702 5.77 13.78 -21.31
N THR A 703 5.93 13.48 -22.59
CA THR A 703 5.53 12.17 -23.14
C THR A 703 6.75 11.45 -23.65
N VAL A 704 6.97 10.22 -23.19
CA VAL A 704 8.08 9.36 -23.61
C VAL A 704 7.57 8.10 -24.28
N ASN A 705 8.31 7.60 -25.27
CA ASN A 705 7.98 6.36 -25.94
C ASN A 705 8.57 5.16 -25.19
N ALA A 706 7.82 4.08 -25.15
CA ALA A 706 8.25 2.79 -24.63
C ALA A 706 7.88 1.68 -25.60
N VAL A 707 8.74 0.69 -25.73
CA VAL A 707 8.48 -0.53 -26.50
C VAL A 707 8.03 -1.62 -25.56
N VAL A 708 6.97 -2.34 -25.88
CA VAL A 708 6.59 -3.57 -25.18
C VAL A 708 7.68 -4.61 -25.41
N ALA A 709 8.40 -4.93 -24.35
CA ALA A 709 9.56 -5.82 -24.37
C ALA A 709 9.17 -7.25 -23.96
N PRO A 710 10.04 -8.25 -24.21
CA PRO A 710 9.95 -9.53 -23.54
C PRO A 710 9.95 -9.36 -22.01
N ASP A 711 9.35 -10.28 -21.28
CA ASP A 711 9.23 -10.19 -19.81
C ASP A 711 10.58 -9.91 -19.14
N ALA A 712 11.63 -10.66 -19.48
CA ALA A 712 12.98 -10.42 -19.00
C ALA A 712 13.83 -9.74 -20.08
N VAL A 713 14.25 -8.50 -19.82
CA VAL A 713 15.15 -7.73 -20.71
C VAL A 713 16.65 -8.04 -20.46
N PHE A 714 16.94 -8.65 -19.31
CA PHE A 714 18.28 -9.12 -18.95
C PHE A 714 18.27 -10.64 -18.72
N ASP A 715 19.22 -11.39 -19.32
CA ASP A 715 19.35 -12.86 -19.23
C ASP A 715 17.97 -13.57 -19.34
N PRO A 716 17.26 -13.47 -20.47
CA PRO A 716 15.91 -14.02 -20.64
C PRO A 716 15.85 -15.54 -20.47
N THR A 717 16.96 -16.24 -20.70
CA THR A 717 17.06 -17.70 -20.54
C THR A 717 17.22 -18.15 -19.08
N GLY A 718 17.53 -17.21 -18.17
CA GLY A 718 17.84 -17.52 -16.77
C GLY A 718 19.10 -18.40 -16.63
N SER A 719 20.10 -18.17 -17.46
CA SER A 719 21.36 -18.95 -17.44
C SER A 719 22.18 -18.65 -16.18
N ARG A 720 22.19 -17.38 -15.75
CA ARG A 720 23.00 -16.92 -14.61
C ARG A 720 22.51 -17.47 -13.23
N ILE A 721 21.25 -17.78 -13.11
CA ILE A 721 20.68 -18.32 -11.86
C ILE A 721 20.95 -19.82 -11.70
N ARG A 722 21.32 -20.52 -12.78
CA ARG A 722 21.47 -21.98 -12.80
C ARG A 722 22.94 -22.46 -12.78
N VAL A 723 23.91 -21.57 -12.78
CA VAL A 723 25.32 -21.87 -12.73
C VAL A 723 25.81 -22.41 -11.38
#